data_b305f07e848ac115b1ed1129c975e83e
#
_entry.id   b305f07e848ac115b1ed1129c975e83e
#
_cell.length_a   1.000
_cell.length_b   1.000
_cell.length_c   1.000
_cell.angle_alpha   90.00
_cell.angle_beta   90.00
_cell.angle_gamma   90.00
#
_symmetry.space_group_name_H-M   'P 1'
#
loop_
_entity.id
_entity.type
_entity.pdbx_description
1 polymer ?
#
loop_
_entity_poly.entity_id
_entity_poly.type
_entity_poly.pdbx_seq_one_letter_code
_entity_poly.pdbx_strand_id
1 'polypeptide(L)'
;MALTRYYLYLDESGSFRERGAAPSVVAGWIRRGRPMDEQEAKDLAHRVRRSSRDYGAIPLPFHGIEAARQGVAGVGGYAAALLSALTAADDVRLVHFVNQKHISIVDEPTTYLHVFCDGILALVSDLLEQTDGAFELHILAAQRQDDELRALKREGRIAAEEKIAIPHHAYRVRIDERLQTLIARLSSADQRRFRAYTFETGLGDRDWRLTLADAACFALRGGRENMTERECAHVVQLPCLRYEVPEKGAWEAIRDAFRHGRQAEAVSLWYGTYDGVLGDAYRTAFERAIGTYFARGGEQELAITCAILSETVRKLVQRRLFREADAFLAKLQDELYPLLAPRLTGRKQRLLDRVQFDGHFYRLTIATHEGDIAAAEREIAACDALLPRLPKTFESLDYDIRYQIRVIEHRKNTYDFAAARDALGRLATSMEELLDVVAMVDGFEDLGKGMISENLGRIKNSRAATLSLLAVEHPDDETLLAQAEDDARAALAHFAGDADRARVYEQLAEAQALRGAYADACASLAAAFGAEEGTPAAVLAALLQDGDGGAKAFGLLHYATIMSRALAAEDANGAGGNGKRAAGDADGGDAKTADAVGAAMMAAWDAAAAEIAPLLQDDAYPNDITLWRLASACARTGKKSRRDYAAACYRTAIAACRRIPDGKDAPAAVEDAAALPMELERAVLLPQQQDAHLEELRSHLAAFLARTDLPPALRACFADWPAILAPLAKADLAAKRDDLLALAARVPVL
;
A
#
# COMPACT_ATOMS: atom_id res chain seq x y z
N MET A 1 47.65 23.34 -16.40
CA MET A 1 47.08 21.99 -16.66
C MET A 1 45.79 22.17 -17.44
N ALA A 2 45.58 21.41 -18.51
CA ALA A 2 44.35 21.48 -19.29
C ALA A 2 43.17 21.00 -18.44
N LEU A 3 42.05 21.73 -18.51
CA LEU A 3 40.81 21.37 -17.84
C LEU A 3 40.11 20.22 -18.62
N THR A 4 39.90 19.10 -17.97
CA THR A 4 39.16 17.96 -18.56
C THR A 4 37.66 18.14 -18.27
N ARG A 5 36.81 17.89 -19.24
CA ARG A 5 35.35 17.87 -19.05
C ARG A 5 34.82 16.49 -19.20
N TYR A 6 33.90 16.11 -18.30
CA TYR A 6 33.13 14.86 -18.36
C TYR A 6 31.64 15.17 -18.46
N TYR A 7 30.95 14.44 -19.31
CA TYR A 7 29.51 14.55 -19.55
C TYR A 7 28.86 13.25 -19.20
N LEU A 8 28.06 13.26 -18.14
CA LEU A 8 27.39 12.10 -17.56
C LEU A 8 25.90 12.16 -17.85
N TYR A 9 25.36 11.08 -18.43
CA TYR A 9 23.97 10.94 -18.81
C TYR A 9 23.39 9.74 -18.06
N LEU A 10 22.36 9.95 -17.25
CA LEU A 10 21.82 8.95 -16.34
C LEU A 10 20.31 8.79 -16.49
N ASP A 11 19.86 7.56 -16.30
CA ASP A 11 18.46 7.21 -16.13
C ASP A 11 18.32 6.22 -14.95
N GLU A 12 17.10 5.90 -14.56
CA GLU A 12 16.80 5.02 -13.46
C GLU A 12 15.98 3.81 -13.89
N SER A 13 16.15 2.69 -13.22
CA SER A 13 15.33 1.50 -13.42
C SER A 13 15.12 0.75 -12.13
N GLY A 14 13.86 0.45 -11.83
CA GLY A 14 13.43 -0.31 -10.70
C GLY A 14 12.54 0.42 -9.72
N SER A 15 11.85 -0.36 -8.91
CA SER A 15 11.19 0.15 -7.73
C SER A 15 12.25 0.34 -6.65
N PHE A 16 12.46 1.55 -6.19
CA PHE A 16 13.31 1.83 -5.04
C PHE A 16 12.58 1.53 -3.72
N ARG A 17 11.40 0.91 -3.78
CA ARG A 17 10.52 0.55 -2.66
C ARG A 17 10.72 -0.89 -2.18
N GLU A 18 10.95 -1.83 -3.10
CA GLU A 18 10.76 -3.26 -2.83
C GLU A 18 12.05 -4.05 -2.87
N ARG A 19 12.12 -5.07 -2.01
CA ARG A 19 13.06 -6.18 -2.13
C ARG A 19 12.64 -7.05 -3.31
N GLY A 20 12.97 -6.63 -4.53
CA GLY A 20 12.72 -7.42 -5.72
C GLY A 20 13.84 -8.41 -6.03
N ALA A 21 13.59 -9.35 -6.93
CA ALA A 21 14.61 -10.27 -7.44
C ALA A 21 15.77 -9.55 -8.17
N ALA A 22 15.54 -8.33 -8.65
CA ALA A 22 16.53 -7.51 -9.34
C ALA A 22 16.76 -6.16 -8.62
N PRO A 23 18.02 -5.72 -8.50
CA PRO A 23 18.38 -4.46 -7.83
C PRO A 23 17.77 -3.23 -8.52
N SER A 24 17.52 -2.18 -7.74
CA SER A 24 17.28 -0.84 -8.31
C SER A 24 18.61 -0.25 -8.73
N VAL A 25 18.62 0.39 -9.90
CA VAL A 25 19.82 0.93 -10.49
C VAL A 25 19.60 2.36 -11.01
N VAL A 26 20.66 3.15 -10.94
CA VAL A 26 20.81 4.36 -11.74
C VAL A 26 21.96 4.07 -12.70
N ALA A 27 21.68 4.09 -14.01
CA ALA A 27 22.68 3.71 -14.99
C ALA A 27 22.65 4.67 -16.18
N GLY A 28 23.69 4.61 -16.98
CA GLY A 28 23.82 5.43 -18.15
C GLY A 28 25.24 5.37 -18.74
N TRP A 29 25.74 6.49 -19.16
CA TRP A 29 27.07 6.54 -19.80
C TRP A 29 27.74 7.90 -19.55
N ILE A 30 29.05 7.90 -19.60
CA ILE A 30 29.92 9.06 -19.42
C ILE A 30 30.84 9.21 -20.63
N ARG A 31 31.01 10.47 -21.06
CA ARG A 31 31.95 10.84 -22.14
C ARG A 31 32.96 11.84 -21.65
N ARG A 32 34.23 11.66 -22.06
CA ARG A 32 35.32 12.59 -21.80
C ARG A 32 35.49 13.53 -22.97
N GLY A 33 35.71 14.81 -22.68
CA GLY A 33 36.10 15.86 -23.69
C GLY A 33 34.96 16.72 -24.15
N ARG A 34 34.05 16.25 -25.01
CA ARG A 34 32.92 17.03 -25.54
C ARG A 34 31.58 16.40 -25.24
N PRO A 35 30.48 17.16 -25.13
CA PRO A 35 29.16 16.60 -25.04
C PRO A 35 28.81 15.87 -26.33
N MET A 36 27.94 14.84 -26.20
CA MET A 36 27.22 14.32 -27.35
C MET A 36 26.04 15.26 -27.64
N ASP A 37 25.88 15.68 -28.88
CA ASP A 37 24.70 16.43 -29.23
C ASP A 37 23.51 15.48 -29.46
N GLU A 38 22.32 16.06 -29.44
CA GLU A 38 21.07 15.26 -29.52
C GLU A 38 20.93 14.60 -30.90
N GLN A 39 21.41 15.24 -31.96
CA GLN A 39 21.38 14.68 -33.32
C GLN A 39 22.38 13.51 -33.46
N GLU A 40 23.56 13.59 -32.85
CA GLU A 40 24.55 12.51 -32.79
C GLU A 40 23.97 11.26 -32.13
N ALA A 41 23.27 11.46 -30.99
CA ALA A 41 22.58 10.38 -30.28
C ALA A 41 21.44 9.76 -31.10
N LYS A 42 20.62 10.58 -31.73
CA LYS A 42 19.54 10.16 -32.62
C LYS A 42 20.06 9.36 -33.81
N ASP A 43 21.10 9.84 -34.46
CA ASP A 43 21.68 9.18 -35.63
C ASP A 43 22.30 7.83 -35.25
N LEU A 44 22.89 7.71 -34.04
CA LEU A 44 23.39 6.45 -33.51
C LEU A 44 22.24 5.45 -33.34
N ALA A 45 21.16 5.82 -32.66
CA ALA A 45 20.00 4.98 -32.43
C ALA A 45 19.36 4.49 -33.74
N HIS A 46 19.17 5.40 -34.71
CA HIS A 46 18.64 5.05 -36.01
C HIS A 46 19.57 4.17 -36.84
N ARG A 47 20.89 4.37 -36.77
CA ARG A 47 21.89 3.54 -37.46
C ARG A 47 21.86 2.12 -36.92
N VAL A 48 21.83 1.93 -35.60
CA VAL A 48 21.73 0.61 -34.96
C VAL A 48 20.42 -0.06 -35.32
N ARG A 49 19.29 0.66 -35.28
CA ARG A 49 17.99 0.09 -35.70
C ARG A 49 18.00 -0.45 -37.13
N ARG A 50 18.72 0.20 -38.04
CA ARG A 50 18.85 -0.22 -39.46
C ARG A 50 19.87 -1.34 -39.68
N SER A 51 20.70 -1.66 -38.67
CA SER A 51 21.77 -2.67 -38.80
C SER A 51 21.24 -4.10 -38.79
N SER A 52 20.03 -4.36 -38.28
CA SER A 52 19.36 -5.67 -38.34
C SER A 52 17.87 -5.50 -38.68
N ARG A 53 17.34 -6.49 -39.44
CA ARG A 53 15.89 -6.59 -39.70
C ARG A 53 15.08 -6.83 -38.42
N ASP A 54 15.67 -7.52 -37.44
CA ASP A 54 15.05 -7.85 -36.17
C ASP A 54 14.79 -6.59 -35.31
N TYR A 55 15.49 -5.49 -35.61
CA TYR A 55 15.32 -4.21 -34.88
C TYR A 55 14.29 -3.28 -35.56
N GLY A 56 13.74 -3.66 -36.69
CA GLY A 56 12.82 -2.82 -37.47
C GLY A 56 11.56 -2.39 -36.70
N ALA A 57 11.05 -3.26 -35.83
CA ALA A 57 9.86 -3.03 -35.01
C ALA A 57 10.14 -2.23 -33.74
N ILE A 58 11.41 -1.98 -33.37
CA ILE A 58 11.77 -1.27 -32.12
C ILE A 58 11.28 0.19 -32.20
N PRO A 59 10.46 0.64 -31.25
CA PRO A 59 10.02 2.02 -31.20
C PRO A 59 11.19 2.95 -30.88
N LEU A 60 11.16 4.14 -31.43
CA LEU A 60 12.14 5.20 -31.14
C LEU A 60 11.40 6.51 -30.84
N PRO A 61 11.76 7.23 -29.78
CA PRO A 61 12.84 6.97 -28.81
C PRO A 61 12.69 5.64 -28.10
N PHE A 62 13.81 5.01 -27.74
CA PHE A 62 13.83 3.69 -27.13
C PHE A 62 13.38 3.74 -25.67
N HIS A 63 12.40 2.91 -25.30
CA HIS A 63 11.97 2.66 -23.95
C HIS A 63 11.95 1.16 -23.72
N GLY A 64 13.06 0.64 -23.16
CA GLY A 64 13.34 -0.79 -23.14
C GLY A 64 12.29 -1.62 -22.41
N ILE A 65 11.88 -1.20 -21.21
CA ILE A 65 10.88 -1.91 -20.37
C ILE A 65 9.49 -1.86 -21.04
N GLU A 66 9.11 -0.72 -21.59
CA GLU A 66 7.81 -0.58 -22.25
C GLU A 66 7.72 -1.43 -23.54
N ALA A 67 8.77 -1.36 -24.38
CA ALA A 67 8.85 -2.18 -25.58
C ALA A 67 8.82 -3.69 -25.24
N ALA A 68 9.49 -4.12 -24.19
CA ALA A 68 9.47 -5.51 -23.73
C ALA A 68 8.09 -5.93 -23.21
N ARG A 69 7.39 -5.09 -22.44
CA ARG A 69 6.01 -5.35 -22.00
C ARG A 69 5.01 -5.44 -23.13
N GLN A 70 5.22 -4.70 -24.20
CA GLN A 70 4.42 -4.76 -25.42
C GLN A 70 4.75 -5.99 -26.29
N GLY A 71 5.70 -6.83 -25.87
CA GLY A 71 6.10 -8.03 -26.59
C GLY A 71 6.87 -7.75 -27.88
N VAL A 72 7.52 -6.59 -28.02
CA VAL A 72 8.33 -6.26 -29.19
C VAL A 72 9.55 -7.17 -29.24
N ALA A 73 9.69 -7.92 -30.33
CA ALA A 73 10.82 -8.82 -30.53
C ALA A 73 12.14 -8.05 -30.71
N GLY A 74 13.24 -8.62 -30.26
CA GLY A 74 14.60 -8.09 -30.46
C GLY A 74 15.00 -6.91 -29.57
N VAL A 75 14.20 -6.54 -28.55
CA VAL A 75 14.46 -5.43 -27.65
C VAL A 75 15.82 -5.58 -26.96
N GLY A 76 16.12 -6.76 -26.41
CA GLY A 76 17.39 -7.05 -25.75
C GLY A 76 18.59 -6.95 -26.70
N GLY A 77 18.46 -7.53 -27.87
CA GLY A 77 19.50 -7.47 -28.91
C GLY A 77 19.76 -6.04 -29.39
N TYR A 78 18.71 -5.24 -29.56
CA TYR A 78 18.85 -3.84 -29.92
C TYR A 78 19.57 -3.05 -28.83
N ALA A 79 19.19 -3.19 -27.57
CA ALA A 79 19.84 -2.52 -26.44
C ALA A 79 21.33 -2.89 -26.37
N ALA A 80 21.68 -4.17 -26.47
CA ALA A 80 23.07 -4.62 -26.48
C ALA A 80 23.87 -4.04 -27.67
N ALA A 81 23.30 -4.04 -28.88
CA ALA A 81 23.94 -3.46 -30.07
C ALA A 81 24.10 -1.94 -29.95
N LEU A 82 23.13 -1.24 -29.38
CA LEU A 82 23.17 0.21 -29.16
C LEU A 82 24.29 0.59 -28.17
N LEU A 83 24.40 -0.14 -27.05
CA LEU A 83 25.46 0.06 -26.05
C LEU A 83 26.84 -0.28 -26.62
N SER A 84 26.95 -1.33 -27.40
CA SER A 84 28.20 -1.69 -28.11
C SER A 84 28.64 -0.60 -29.07
N ALA A 85 27.70 -0.05 -29.86
CA ALA A 85 27.99 1.04 -30.77
C ALA A 85 28.33 2.36 -30.06
N LEU A 86 27.73 2.63 -28.90
CA LEU A 86 27.99 3.77 -28.06
C LEU A 86 29.40 3.71 -27.43
N THR A 87 29.79 2.54 -26.92
CA THR A 87 31.08 2.30 -26.24
C THR A 87 32.22 1.95 -27.20
N ALA A 88 31.97 1.92 -28.50
CA ALA A 88 33.02 1.77 -29.51
C ALA A 88 33.98 2.98 -29.58
N ALA A 89 33.59 4.12 -29.03
CA ALA A 89 34.45 5.29 -28.86
C ALA A 89 35.25 5.19 -27.55
N ASP A 90 36.56 5.37 -27.61
CA ASP A 90 37.48 5.23 -26.45
C ASP A 90 37.20 6.24 -25.33
N ASP A 91 36.50 7.35 -25.64
CA ASP A 91 36.14 8.42 -24.72
C ASP A 91 34.80 8.17 -24.00
N VAL A 92 34.11 7.04 -24.29
CA VAL A 92 32.80 6.69 -23.72
C VAL A 92 32.88 5.42 -22.87
N ARG A 93 32.26 5.47 -21.71
CA ARG A 93 32.09 4.29 -20.83
C ARG A 93 30.65 4.24 -20.29
N LEU A 94 30.14 3.06 -20.05
CA LEU A 94 28.90 2.90 -19.30
C LEU A 94 29.14 3.22 -17.83
N VAL A 95 28.09 3.67 -17.15
CA VAL A 95 28.10 3.94 -15.70
C VAL A 95 26.94 3.19 -15.07
N HIS A 96 27.19 2.50 -13.96
CA HIS A 96 26.22 1.64 -13.29
C HIS A 96 26.30 1.78 -11.78
N PHE A 97 25.36 2.48 -11.17
CA PHE A 97 25.19 2.60 -9.73
C PHE A 97 24.16 1.57 -9.27
N VAL A 98 24.58 0.63 -8.44
CA VAL A 98 23.77 -0.52 -8.02
C VAL A 98 23.49 -0.45 -6.53
N ASN A 99 22.23 -0.55 -6.14
CA ASN A 99 21.86 -0.88 -4.77
C ASN A 99 21.69 -2.40 -4.64
N GLN A 100 22.76 -3.11 -4.30
CA GLN A 100 22.75 -4.58 -4.25
C GLN A 100 21.87 -5.16 -3.14
N LYS A 101 21.61 -4.42 -2.08
CA LYS A 101 20.94 -4.95 -0.90
C LYS A 101 19.45 -4.57 -0.80
N HIS A 102 18.92 -3.97 -1.84
CA HIS A 102 17.47 -3.87 -2.11
C HIS A 102 16.59 -3.31 -1.00
N ILE A 103 17.06 -2.47 -0.09
CA ILE A 103 16.24 -2.04 1.03
C ILE A 103 15.96 -0.55 0.94
N SER A 104 14.68 -0.22 0.78
CA SER A 104 14.13 1.08 1.16
C SER A 104 13.12 0.87 2.26
N ILE A 105 13.46 1.23 3.49
CA ILE A 105 12.50 1.16 4.60
C ILE A 105 11.83 2.52 4.82
N VAL A 106 12.51 3.61 4.53
CA VAL A 106 11.98 4.95 4.83
C VAL A 106 11.01 5.42 3.76
N ASP A 107 11.49 5.57 2.55
CA ASP A 107 10.70 5.87 1.37
C ASP A 107 11.51 5.70 0.07
N GLU A 108 10.81 5.55 -1.03
CA GLU A 108 11.39 5.44 -2.36
C GLU A 108 12.22 6.66 -2.76
N PRO A 109 11.76 7.92 -2.53
CA PRO A 109 12.54 9.10 -2.85
C PRO A 109 13.89 9.15 -2.16
N THR A 110 13.94 8.82 -0.87
CA THR A 110 15.19 8.82 -0.09
C THR A 110 16.17 7.77 -0.59
N THR A 111 15.69 6.56 -0.90
CA THR A 111 16.52 5.49 -1.44
C THR A 111 17.11 5.86 -2.80
N TYR A 112 16.28 6.41 -3.69
CA TYR A 112 16.75 6.91 -4.98
C TYR A 112 17.84 7.97 -4.83
N LEU A 113 17.62 8.97 -3.96
CA LEU A 113 18.60 10.02 -3.69
C LEU A 113 19.94 9.47 -3.21
N HIS A 114 19.91 8.43 -2.35
CA HIS A 114 21.15 7.79 -1.87
C HIS A 114 21.88 7.07 -3.01
N VAL A 115 21.19 6.24 -3.79
CA VAL A 115 21.81 5.52 -4.91
C VAL A 115 22.41 6.50 -5.92
N PHE A 116 21.67 7.55 -6.25
CA PHE A 116 22.08 8.56 -7.22
C PHE A 116 23.30 9.35 -6.72
N CYS A 117 23.18 9.99 -5.56
CA CYS A 117 24.21 10.90 -5.06
C CYS A 117 25.48 10.20 -4.61
N ASP A 118 25.34 9.05 -3.91
CA ASP A 118 26.49 8.27 -3.46
C ASP A 118 27.20 7.60 -4.64
N GLY A 119 26.45 7.20 -5.69
CA GLY A 119 27.03 6.73 -6.95
C GLY A 119 27.85 7.81 -7.66
N ILE A 120 27.33 9.04 -7.72
CA ILE A 120 28.09 10.18 -8.29
C ILE A 120 29.34 10.48 -7.47
N LEU A 121 29.26 10.43 -6.14
CA LEU A 121 30.43 10.66 -5.29
C LEU A 121 31.50 9.58 -5.54
N ALA A 122 31.11 8.31 -5.68
CA ALA A 122 32.02 7.22 -6.01
C ALA A 122 32.69 7.43 -7.37
N LEU A 123 31.90 7.84 -8.38
CA LEU A 123 32.42 8.20 -9.70
C LEU A 123 33.41 9.36 -9.62
N VAL A 124 33.10 10.44 -8.89
CA VAL A 124 33.99 11.59 -8.69
C VAL A 124 35.29 11.15 -8.02
N SER A 125 35.22 10.28 -7.01
CA SER A 125 36.41 9.74 -6.33
C SER A 125 37.30 8.95 -7.28
N ASP A 126 36.72 8.13 -8.13
CA ASP A 126 37.45 7.34 -9.15
C ASP A 126 38.05 8.25 -10.24
N LEU A 127 37.32 9.28 -10.68
CA LEU A 127 37.83 10.28 -11.62
C LEU A 127 39.00 11.10 -11.03
N LEU A 128 38.97 11.37 -9.71
CA LEU A 128 40.07 12.00 -9.00
C LEU A 128 41.34 11.13 -9.00
N GLU A 129 41.18 9.80 -8.91
CA GLU A 129 42.31 8.87 -8.98
C GLU A 129 42.88 8.74 -10.42
N GLN A 130 42.00 8.77 -11.44
CA GLN A 130 42.35 8.54 -12.85
C GLN A 130 42.82 9.80 -13.60
N THR A 131 42.55 11.01 -13.07
CA THR A 131 42.78 12.27 -13.77
C THR A 131 43.87 13.09 -13.06
N ASP A 132 45.00 13.29 -13.66
CA ASP A 132 46.12 14.06 -13.06
C ASP A 132 45.84 15.58 -12.97
N GLY A 133 44.85 16.07 -13.68
CA GLY A 133 44.52 17.49 -13.80
C GLY A 133 43.22 17.89 -13.12
N ALA A 134 42.85 19.17 -13.29
CA ALA A 134 41.53 19.62 -12.88
C ALA A 134 40.45 19.16 -13.88
N PHE A 135 39.25 18.88 -13.38
CA PHE A 135 38.11 18.49 -14.22
C PHE A 135 36.79 19.12 -13.78
N GLU A 136 35.85 19.10 -14.69
CA GLU A 136 34.44 19.52 -14.51
C GLU A 136 33.56 18.31 -14.86
N LEU A 137 32.42 18.16 -14.16
CA LEU A 137 31.41 17.12 -14.41
C LEU A 137 30.07 17.74 -14.75
N HIS A 138 29.57 17.47 -15.96
CA HIS A 138 28.27 17.90 -16.43
C HIS A 138 27.31 16.72 -16.40
N ILE A 139 26.26 16.81 -15.58
CA ILE A 139 25.31 15.72 -15.33
C ILE A 139 23.97 16.10 -15.95
N LEU A 140 23.47 15.23 -16.83
CA LEU A 140 22.11 15.25 -17.33
C LEU A 140 21.42 13.94 -16.93
N ALA A 141 20.39 14.03 -16.10
CA ALA A 141 19.64 12.86 -15.64
C ALA A 141 18.22 12.88 -16.19
N ALA A 142 17.67 11.69 -16.41
CA ALA A 142 16.25 11.55 -16.74
C ALA A 142 15.40 12.10 -15.60
N GLN A 143 14.36 12.79 -16.00
CA GLN A 143 13.43 13.41 -15.09
C GLN A 143 12.54 12.33 -14.46
N ARG A 144 12.70 12.10 -13.15
CA ARG A 144 11.80 11.23 -12.41
C ARG A 144 10.42 11.86 -12.31
N GLN A 145 9.38 11.14 -12.70
CA GLN A 145 8.00 11.59 -12.54
C GLN A 145 7.52 11.27 -11.14
N ASP A 146 6.88 12.24 -10.51
CA ASP A 146 6.18 12.05 -9.25
C ASP A 146 4.98 11.10 -9.45
N ASP A 147 4.71 10.23 -8.46
CA ASP A 147 3.59 9.30 -8.52
C ASP A 147 2.25 10.02 -8.60
N GLU A 148 2.09 11.18 -7.91
CA GLU A 148 0.91 12.04 -8.05
C GLU A 148 0.71 12.50 -9.50
N LEU A 149 1.76 12.89 -10.18
CA LEU A 149 1.69 13.32 -11.57
C LEU A 149 1.35 12.18 -12.52
N ARG A 150 1.89 10.98 -12.22
CA ARG A 150 1.54 9.74 -12.96
C ARG A 150 0.08 9.35 -12.73
N ALA A 151 -0.42 9.55 -11.50
CA ALA A 151 -1.83 9.34 -11.18
C ALA A 151 -2.73 10.33 -11.94
N LEU A 152 -2.43 11.63 -11.86
CA LEU A 152 -3.18 12.67 -12.58
C LEU A 152 -3.20 12.46 -14.10
N LYS A 153 -2.11 11.95 -14.69
CA LYS A 153 -2.08 11.58 -16.12
C LYS A 153 -2.90 10.34 -16.41
N ARG A 154 -2.84 9.32 -15.55
CA ARG A 154 -3.68 8.11 -15.68
C ARG A 154 -5.17 8.42 -15.56
N GLU A 155 -5.52 9.37 -14.69
CA GLU A 155 -6.88 9.84 -14.46
C GLU A 155 -7.41 10.77 -15.55
N GLY A 156 -6.59 11.13 -16.55
CA GLY A 156 -6.99 12.07 -17.61
C GLY A 156 -7.23 13.50 -17.14
N ARG A 157 -6.94 13.81 -15.87
CA ARG A 157 -7.03 15.18 -15.30
C ARG A 157 -5.94 16.10 -15.85
N ILE A 158 -4.89 15.50 -16.39
CA ILE A 158 -3.83 16.18 -17.13
C ILE A 158 -3.68 15.40 -18.42
N ALA A 159 -3.72 16.09 -19.57
CA ALA A 159 -3.52 15.45 -20.85
C ALA A 159 -2.17 14.68 -20.84
N ALA A 160 -2.17 13.46 -21.38
CA ALA A 160 -0.97 12.62 -21.41
C ALA A 160 0.23 13.34 -22.08
N GLU A 161 -0.08 14.30 -22.96
CA GLU A 161 0.85 15.13 -23.71
C GLU A 161 1.22 16.42 -22.97
N GLU A 162 0.48 16.80 -21.93
CA GLU A 162 0.73 18.00 -21.17
C GLU A 162 2.00 17.85 -20.35
N LYS A 163 2.98 18.63 -20.72
CA LYS A 163 4.31 18.64 -20.11
C LYS A 163 4.32 19.63 -18.98
N ILE A 164 3.84 19.18 -17.84
CA ILE A 164 3.92 19.98 -16.64
C ILE A 164 5.37 19.99 -16.18
N ALA A 165 6.01 21.14 -16.35
CA ALA A 165 7.32 21.45 -15.78
C ALA A 165 7.23 21.64 -14.25
N ILE A 166 6.39 20.87 -13.59
CA ILE A 166 6.19 20.86 -12.15
C ILE A 166 6.83 19.55 -11.69
N PRO A 167 7.15 19.54 -10.68
CA PRO A 167 7.85 19.70 -9.46
C PRO A 167 9.04 18.78 -9.30
N HIS A 168 9.65 18.34 -10.36
CA HIS A 168 11.01 17.80 -10.32
C HIS A 168 11.98 18.79 -9.72
N HIS A 169 11.54 20.03 -9.57
CA HIS A 169 12.25 21.03 -8.82
C HIS A 169 12.58 20.54 -7.40
N ALA A 170 11.69 19.85 -6.74
CA ALA A 170 11.96 19.32 -5.40
C ALA A 170 13.04 18.22 -5.40
N TYR A 171 12.98 17.26 -6.34
CA TYR A 171 14.04 16.26 -6.51
C TYR A 171 15.34 16.90 -6.95
N ARG A 172 15.29 17.78 -7.95
CA ARG A 172 16.45 18.51 -8.44
C ARG A 172 17.14 19.28 -7.32
N VAL A 173 16.40 20.05 -6.53
CA VAL A 173 16.94 20.79 -5.39
C VAL A 173 17.57 19.86 -4.36
N ARG A 174 16.89 18.77 -3.99
CA ARG A 174 17.42 17.79 -3.02
C ARG A 174 18.68 17.08 -3.52
N ILE A 175 18.73 16.72 -4.80
CA ILE A 175 19.92 16.12 -5.40
C ILE A 175 21.07 17.13 -5.38
N ASP A 176 20.81 18.36 -5.80
CA ASP A 176 21.84 19.41 -5.84
C ASP A 176 22.37 19.72 -4.43
N GLU A 177 21.50 19.97 -3.46
CA GLU A 177 21.89 20.17 -2.05
C GLU A 177 22.73 19.01 -1.50
N ARG A 178 22.32 17.77 -1.79
CA ARG A 178 23.05 16.59 -1.32
C ARG A 178 24.41 16.46 -2.02
N LEU A 179 24.47 16.67 -3.33
CA LEU A 179 25.74 16.66 -4.06
C LEU A 179 26.70 17.74 -3.57
N GLN A 180 26.22 18.97 -3.35
CA GLN A 180 27.02 20.04 -2.78
C GLN A 180 27.57 19.65 -1.41
N THR A 181 26.73 19.08 -0.54
CA THR A 181 27.12 18.60 0.79
C THR A 181 28.19 17.49 0.72
N LEU A 182 28.04 16.54 -0.19
CA LEU A 182 28.98 15.42 -0.37
C LEU A 182 30.33 15.93 -0.94
N ILE A 183 30.27 16.82 -1.93
CA ILE A 183 31.46 17.40 -2.57
C ILE A 183 32.24 18.31 -1.61
N ALA A 184 31.53 19.07 -0.76
CA ALA A 184 32.17 19.91 0.25
C ALA A 184 32.99 19.10 1.28
N ARG A 185 32.84 17.79 1.33
CA ARG A 185 33.60 16.88 2.21
C ARG A 185 34.88 16.31 1.57
N LEU A 186 35.07 16.51 0.28
CA LEU A 186 36.33 16.16 -0.35
C LEU A 186 37.47 16.97 0.29
N SER A 187 38.66 16.40 0.28
CA SER A 187 39.85 17.11 0.76
C SER A 187 40.03 18.45 0.01
N SER A 188 40.67 19.42 0.63
CA SER A 188 40.94 20.71 -0.04
C SER A 188 41.80 20.53 -1.31
N ALA A 189 42.60 19.48 -1.39
CA ALA A 189 43.36 19.13 -2.58
C ALA A 189 42.43 18.62 -3.70
N ASP A 190 41.49 17.74 -3.36
CA ASP A 190 40.53 17.17 -4.30
C ASP A 190 39.52 18.20 -4.77
N GLN A 191 39.04 19.08 -3.89
CA GLN A 191 38.17 20.21 -4.27
C GLN A 191 38.85 21.17 -5.28
N ARG A 192 40.19 21.35 -5.21
CA ARG A 192 40.91 22.12 -6.20
C ARG A 192 41.02 21.44 -7.56
N ARG A 193 40.97 20.10 -7.59
CA ARG A 193 40.98 19.29 -8.82
C ARG A 193 39.57 19.14 -9.41
N PHE A 194 38.57 18.91 -8.58
CA PHE A 194 37.18 18.93 -8.97
C PHE A 194 36.65 20.37 -8.96
N ARG A 195 36.67 21.04 -10.12
CA ARG A 195 36.44 22.47 -10.24
C ARG A 195 34.99 22.87 -10.11
N ALA A 196 34.10 22.12 -10.76
CA ALA A 196 32.69 22.42 -10.80
C ALA A 196 31.91 21.21 -11.28
N TYR A 197 30.61 21.21 -10.98
CA TYR A 197 29.65 20.36 -11.65
C TYR A 197 28.43 21.19 -12.08
N THR A 198 27.73 20.70 -13.11
CA THR A 198 26.38 21.15 -13.45
C THR A 198 25.44 19.98 -13.34
N PHE A 199 24.22 20.22 -12.87
CA PHE A 199 23.18 19.21 -12.78
C PHE A 199 21.91 19.71 -13.47
N GLU A 200 21.50 18.99 -14.50
CA GLU A 200 20.31 19.26 -15.28
C GLU A 200 19.43 18.00 -15.34
N THR A 201 18.14 18.20 -15.50
CA THR A 201 17.19 17.11 -15.72
C THR A 201 16.51 17.29 -17.07
N GLY A 202 16.33 16.19 -17.79
CA GLY A 202 15.68 16.14 -19.10
C GLY A 202 14.56 15.12 -19.19
N LEU A 203 13.69 15.26 -20.17
CA LEU A 203 12.64 14.27 -20.44
C LEU A 203 13.23 13.12 -21.27
N GLY A 204 13.19 11.89 -20.73
CA GLY A 204 13.75 10.70 -21.36
C GLY A 204 13.15 10.38 -22.73
N ASP A 205 11.89 10.74 -22.95
CA ASP A 205 11.17 10.59 -24.22
C ASP A 205 11.50 11.65 -25.26
N ARG A 206 12.26 12.68 -24.91
CA ARG A 206 12.56 13.84 -25.78
C ARG A 206 14.04 14.08 -26.00
N ASP A 207 14.87 13.70 -25.05
CA ASP A 207 16.31 13.85 -25.16
C ASP A 207 16.93 12.51 -25.58
N TRP A 208 17.44 12.48 -26.82
CA TRP A 208 18.03 11.26 -27.37
C TRP A 208 19.25 10.76 -26.59
N ARG A 209 19.92 11.62 -25.85
CA ARG A 209 21.05 11.23 -24.97
C ARG A 209 20.57 10.41 -23.80
N LEU A 210 19.38 10.75 -23.26
CA LEU A 210 18.72 9.98 -22.20
C LEU A 210 18.10 8.67 -22.71
N THR A 211 17.67 8.62 -23.97
CA THR A 211 17.29 7.34 -24.62
C THR A 211 18.43 6.32 -24.60
N LEU A 212 19.68 6.77 -24.76
CA LEU A 212 20.85 5.89 -24.62
C LEU A 212 21.09 5.48 -23.16
N ALA A 213 20.76 6.33 -22.20
CA ALA A 213 20.82 5.99 -20.78
C ALA A 213 19.73 4.97 -20.37
N ASP A 214 18.49 5.11 -20.92
CA ASP A 214 17.44 4.11 -20.72
C ASP A 214 17.87 2.73 -21.25
N ALA A 215 18.52 2.67 -22.42
CA ALA A 215 19.09 1.43 -22.93
C ALA A 215 20.13 0.80 -21.97
N ALA A 216 20.98 1.63 -21.33
CA ALA A 216 21.92 1.15 -20.33
C ALA A 216 21.20 0.63 -19.08
N CYS A 217 20.19 1.36 -18.57
CA CYS A 217 19.35 0.91 -17.47
C CYS A 217 18.66 -0.41 -17.77
N PHE A 218 18.04 -0.52 -18.93
CA PHE A 218 17.36 -1.75 -19.37
C PHE A 218 18.32 -2.96 -19.40
N ALA A 219 19.47 -2.81 -20.04
CA ALA A 219 20.40 -3.91 -20.23
C ALA A 219 21.14 -4.30 -18.93
N LEU A 220 21.48 -3.33 -18.06
CA LEU A 220 22.26 -3.57 -16.86
C LEU A 220 21.43 -4.05 -15.66
N ARG A 221 20.13 -3.73 -15.61
CA ARG A 221 19.24 -4.14 -14.51
C ARG A 221 18.41 -5.37 -14.82
N GLY A 222 17.45 -5.22 -15.71
CA GLY A 222 16.28 -6.10 -15.81
C GLY A 222 16.04 -6.68 -17.19
N GLY A 223 16.79 -6.26 -18.18
CA GLY A 223 16.69 -6.79 -19.53
C GLY A 223 17.07 -8.25 -19.63
N ARG A 224 17.63 -8.86 -18.58
CA ARG A 224 18.06 -10.27 -18.58
C ARG A 224 16.94 -11.24 -18.90
N GLU A 225 15.71 -10.97 -18.49
CA GLU A 225 14.54 -11.77 -18.85
C GLU A 225 14.16 -11.64 -20.35
N ASN A 226 14.55 -10.51 -20.97
CA ASN A 226 14.28 -10.18 -22.36
C ASN A 226 15.55 -10.19 -23.24
N MET A 227 16.65 -10.75 -22.73
CA MET A 227 17.94 -10.88 -23.38
C MET A 227 18.38 -12.32 -23.37
N THR A 228 18.99 -12.76 -24.45
CA THR A 228 19.66 -14.06 -24.52
C THR A 228 20.92 -14.08 -23.64
N GLU A 229 21.38 -15.25 -23.20
CA GLU A 229 22.63 -15.39 -22.43
C GLU A 229 23.84 -14.78 -23.18
N ARG A 230 23.85 -14.87 -24.51
CA ARG A 230 24.92 -14.29 -25.34
C ARG A 230 24.89 -12.76 -25.30
N GLU A 231 23.71 -12.13 -25.35
CA GLU A 231 23.55 -10.69 -25.25
C GLU A 231 23.94 -10.18 -23.85
N CYS A 232 23.50 -10.88 -22.80
CA CYS A 232 23.93 -10.58 -21.43
C CYS A 232 25.45 -10.66 -21.26
N ALA A 233 26.06 -11.74 -21.75
CA ALA A 233 27.53 -11.91 -21.70
C ALA A 233 28.25 -10.81 -22.47
N HIS A 234 27.71 -10.37 -23.60
CA HIS A 234 28.26 -9.28 -24.39
C HIS A 234 28.22 -7.94 -23.63
N VAL A 235 27.05 -7.59 -23.05
CA VAL A 235 26.89 -6.33 -22.30
C VAL A 235 27.84 -6.26 -21.08
N VAL A 236 28.06 -7.40 -20.39
CA VAL A 236 29.00 -7.46 -19.24
C VAL A 236 30.44 -7.17 -19.66
N GLN A 237 30.82 -7.42 -20.91
CA GLN A 237 32.18 -7.16 -21.43
C GLN A 237 32.40 -5.72 -21.90
N LEU A 238 31.33 -4.91 -22.02
CA LEU A 238 31.45 -3.52 -22.45
C LEU A 238 32.18 -2.69 -21.38
N PRO A 239 32.93 -1.63 -21.78
CA PRO A 239 33.56 -0.72 -20.84
C PRO A 239 32.55 -0.10 -19.89
N CYS A 240 32.53 -0.50 -18.64
CA CYS A 240 31.56 -0.07 -17.63
C CYS A 240 32.25 0.28 -16.31
N LEU A 241 31.95 1.46 -15.79
CA LEU A 241 32.27 1.88 -14.43
C LEU A 241 31.12 1.46 -13.52
N ARG A 242 31.35 0.41 -12.75
CA ARG A 242 30.33 -0.16 -11.86
C ARG A 242 30.63 0.23 -10.43
N TYR A 243 29.65 0.85 -9.79
CA TYR A 243 29.71 1.24 -8.38
C TYR A 243 28.55 0.57 -7.63
N GLU A 244 28.91 -0.29 -6.71
CA GLU A 244 27.97 -0.69 -5.66
C GLU A 244 27.85 0.47 -4.69
N VAL A 245 26.66 0.70 -4.11
CA VAL A 245 26.51 1.83 -3.15
C VAL A 245 27.62 1.67 -2.11
N PRO A 246 28.61 2.57 -2.09
CA PRO A 246 29.83 2.32 -1.33
C PRO A 246 29.52 2.33 0.15
N GLU A 247 30.09 1.35 0.89
CA GLU A 247 30.05 1.30 2.35
C GLU A 247 30.50 2.63 2.98
N LYS A 248 31.50 3.26 2.40
CA LYS A 248 31.97 4.58 2.80
C LYS A 248 30.93 5.69 2.60
N GLY A 249 30.23 5.71 1.47
CA GLY A 249 29.16 6.68 1.19
C GLY A 249 27.97 6.51 2.14
N ALA A 250 27.57 5.25 2.41
CA ALA A 250 26.54 4.93 3.39
C ALA A 250 26.89 5.45 4.78
N TRP A 251 28.14 5.23 5.21
CA TRP A 251 28.63 5.74 6.50
C TRP A 251 28.67 7.27 6.55
N GLU A 252 29.13 7.93 5.47
CA GLU A 252 29.15 9.40 5.42
C GLU A 252 27.73 9.99 5.48
N ALA A 253 26.74 9.34 4.88
CA ALA A 253 25.33 9.77 4.99
C ALA A 253 24.81 9.67 6.43
N ILE A 254 25.07 8.55 7.12
CA ILE A 254 24.70 8.38 8.53
C ILE A 254 25.43 9.40 9.41
N ARG A 255 26.73 9.59 9.19
CA ARG A 255 27.53 10.55 9.95
C ARG A 255 27.09 11.99 9.75
N ASP A 256 26.61 12.31 8.55
CA ASP A 256 26.03 13.61 8.24
C ASP A 256 24.71 13.85 8.99
N ALA A 257 23.84 12.86 9.00
CA ALA A 257 22.61 12.94 9.78
C ALA A 257 22.92 13.21 11.28
N PHE A 258 23.91 12.54 11.85
CA PHE A 258 24.36 12.83 13.23
C PHE A 258 24.89 14.25 13.40
N ARG A 259 25.72 14.74 12.46
CA ARG A 259 26.31 16.09 12.53
C ARG A 259 25.26 17.20 12.49
N HIS A 260 24.18 16.98 11.76
CA HIS A 260 23.10 17.95 11.62
C HIS A 260 21.94 17.76 12.61
N GLY A 261 22.15 16.95 13.65
CA GLY A 261 21.13 16.75 14.68
C GLY A 261 19.94 15.90 14.21
N ARG A 262 20.08 15.13 13.09
CA ARG A 262 19.03 14.29 12.52
C ARG A 262 19.20 12.84 12.95
N GLN A 263 19.16 12.60 14.25
CA GLN A 263 19.48 11.27 14.83
C GLN A 263 18.49 10.18 14.44
N ALA A 264 17.19 10.50 14.36
CA ALA A 264 16.19 9.55 13.89
C ALA A 264 16.45 9.11 12.44
N GLU A 265 16.89 10.05 11.57
CA GLU A 265 17.31 9.73 10.20
C GLU A 265 18.56 8.82 10.22
N ALA A 266 19.55 9.12 11.06
CA ALA A 266 20.74 8.27 11.18
C ALA A 266 20.38 6.83 11.57
N VAL A 267 19.43 6.65 12.51
CA VAL A 267 18.91 5.33 12.92
C VAL A 267 18.16 4.65 11.76
N SER A 268 17.31 5.40 11.07
CA SER A 268 16.56 4.88 9.92
C SER A 268 17.48 4.48 8.77
N LEU A 269 18.54 5.24 8.51
CA LEU A 269 19.55 4.90 7.51
C LEU A 269 20.32 3.64 7.91
N TRP A 270 20.71 3.51 9.18
CA TRP A 270 21.47 2.36 9.67
C TRP A 270 20.67 1.06 9.61
N TYR A 271 19.49 1.03 10.22
CA TYR A 271 18.67 -0.18 10.33
C TYR A 271 17.77 -0.42 9.12
N GLY A 272 17.56 0.60 8.31
CA GLY A 272 16.67 0.55 7.18
C GLY A 272 17.39 0.55 5.84
N THR A 273 17.83 1.73 5.41
CA THR A 273 18.39 1.90 4.06
C THR A 273 19.68 1.12 3.84
N TYR A 274 20.53 1.05 4.87
CA TYR A 274 21.85 0.43 4.78
C TYR A 274 21.99 -0.83 5.66
N ASP A 275 20.88 -1.47 6.01
CA ASP A 275 20.92 -2.71 6.80
C ASP A 275 21.82 -3.76 6.14
N GLY A 276 22.81 -4.24 6.91
CA GLY A 276 23.79 -5.21 6.44
C GLY A 276 24.75 -4.71 5.32
N VAL A 277 24.72 -3.41 4.96
CA VAL A 277 25.71 -2.81 4.03
C VAL A 277 27.03 -2.51 4.75
N LEU A 278 26.93 -2.01 5.99
CA LEU A 278 28.07 -1.56 6.78
C LEU A 278 28.63 -2.67 7.67
N GLY A 279 29.95 -2.82 7.68
CA GLY A 279 30.65 -3.82 8.49
C GLY A 279 30.83 -3.40 9.95
N ASP A 280 31.42 -4.30 10.77
CA ASP A 280 31.55 -4.17 12.22
C ASP A 280 32.33 -2.93 12.68
N ALA A 281 33.28 -2.45 11.89
CA ALA A 281 34.02 -1.22 12.20
C ALA A 281 33.10 0.02 12.29
N TYR A 282 32.14 0.11 11.37
CA TYR A 282 31.13 1.18 11.37
C TYR A 282 30.05 0.94 12.42
N ARG A 283 29.70 -0.31 12.73
CA ARG A 283 28.77 -0.67 13.80
C ARG A 283 29.25 -0.09 15.13
N THR A 284 30.49 -0.32 15.52
CA THR A 284 31.07 0.23 16.76
C THR A 284 31.02 1.76 16.79
N ALA A 285 31.25 2.43 15.65
CA ALA A 285 31.18 3.87 15.55
C ALA A 285 29.74 4.39 15.67
N PHE A 286 28.79 3.72 15.03
CA PHE A 286 27.35 4.04 15.12
C PHE A 286 26.83 3.88 16.55
N GLU A 287 27.07 2.73 17.19
CA GLU A 287 26.66 2.43 18.55
C GLU A 287 27.21 3.44 19.56
N ARG A 288 28.47 3.85 19.37
CA ARG A 288 29.08 4.90 20.19
C ARG A 288 28.41 6.26 19.99
N ALA A 289 28.12 6.65 18.75
CA ALA A 289 27.50 7.92 18.42
C ALA A 289 26.08 8.00 18.98
N ILE A 290 25.23 7.01 18.68
CA ILE A 290 23.85 6.98 19.15
C ILE A 290 23.76 6.80 20.68
N GLY A 291 24.60 5.94 21.25
CA GLY A 291 24.66 5.75 22.70
C GLY A 291 25.10 7.02 23.44
N THR A 292 26.04 7.78 22.88
CA THR A 292 26.47 9.08 23.45
C THR A 292 25.33 10.11 23.37
N TYR A 293 24.61 10.16 22.27
CA TYR A 293 23.45 11.04 22.10
C TYR A 293 22.38 10.75 23.15
N PHE A 294 21.94 9.49 23.29
CA PHE A 294 20.91 9.13 24.26
C PHE A 294 21.37 9.31 25.73
N ALA A 295 22.65 9.14 26.02
CA ALA A 295 23.19 9.40 27.35
C ALA A 295 23.17 10.89 27.72
N ARG A 296 23.52 11.77 26.77
CA ARG A 296 23.71 13.22 27.00
C ARG A 296 22.51 14.08 26.64
N GLY A 297 21.69 13.66 25.69
CA GLY A 297 20.53 14.40 25.20
C GLY A 297 19.53 14.75 26.31
N GLY A 298 18.88 15.88 26.16
CA GLY A 298 17.77 16.30 27.03
C GLY A 298 16.53 15.41 26.82
N GLU A 299 15.68 15.27 27.83
CA GLU A 299 14.49 14.42 27.76
C GLU A 299 13.58 14.79 26.59
N GLN A 300 13.36 16.08 26.35
CA GLN A 300 12.54 16.58 25.25
C GLN A 300 13.15 16.26 23.86
N GLU A 301 14.46 16.45 23.69
CA GLU A 301 15.17 16.14 22.46
C GLU A 301 15.09 14.64 22.13
N LEU A 302 15.28 13.80 23.14
CA LEU A 302 15.17 12.35 22.99
C LEU A 302 13.73 11.93 22.68
N ALA A 303 12.73 12.57 23.29
CA ALA A 303 11.32 12.33 23.02
C ALA A 303 10.97 12.62 21.55
N ILE A 304 11.48 13.74 21.00
CA ILE A 304 11.28 14.08 19.57
C ILE A 304 11.91 13.01 18.68
N THR A 305 13.14 12.56 18.97
CA THR A 305 13.79 11.50 18.19
C THR A 305 12.99 10.20 18.22
N CYS A 306 12.51 9.79 19.40
CA CYS A 306 11.66 8.62 19.55
C CYS A 306 10.34 8.77 18.77
N ALA A 307 9.70 9.93 18.84
CA ALA A 307 8.46 10.20 18.12
C ALA A 307 8.65 10.11 16.59
N ILE A 308 9.77 10.60 16.05
CA ILE A 308 10.09 10.48 14.62
C ILE A 308 10.30 9.01 14.22
N LEU A 309 10.94 8.19 15.06
CA LEU A 309 11.09 6.74 14.79
C LEU A 309 9.74 6.03 14.79
N SER A 310 8.88 6.29 15.77
CA SER A 310 7.50 5.76 15.80
C SER A 310 6.69 6.23 14.59
N GLU A 311 6.84 7.49 14.19
CA GLU A 311 6.19 8.04 12.99
C GLU A 311 6.67 7.35 11.70
N THR A 312 7.94 6.98 11.61
CA THR A 312 8.47 6.22 10.48
C THR A 312 7.78 4.86 10.37
N VAL A 313 7.65 4.14 11.50
CA VAL A 313 6.91 2.86 11.55
C VAL A 313 5.44 3.07 11.18
N ARG A 314 4.79 4.10 11.74
CA ARG A 314 3.40 4.43 11.43
C ARG A 314 3.16 4.61 9.94
N LYS A 315 4.05 5.33 9.24
CA LYS A 315 3.95 5.54 7.79
C LYS A 315 4.09 4.24 7.01
N LEU A 316 4.98 3.33 7.42
CA LEU A 316 5.11 2.01 6.79
C LEU A 316 3.81 1.20 6.96
N VAL A 317 3.27 1.16 8.18
CA VAL A 317 2.00 0.45 8.48
C VAL A 317 0.82 1.05 7.70
N GLN A 318 0.71 2.38 7.63
CA GLN A 318 -0.35 3.05 6.87
C GLN A 318 -0.28 2.75 5.37
N ARG A 319 0.93 2.57 4.83
CA ARG A 319 1.17 2.17 3.43
C ARG A 319 1.06 0.66 3.21
N ARG A 320 0.68 -0.10 4.24
CA ARG A 320 0.61 -1.58 4.24
C ARG A 320 1.94 -2.27 3.90
N LEU A 321 3.04 -1.61 4.15
CA LEU A 321 4.39 -2.18 4.02
C LEU A 321 4.74 -2.95 5.32
N PHE A 322 3.94 -3.98 5.63
CA PHE A 322 3.98 -4.68 6.91
C PHE A 322 5.28 -5.43 7.14
N ARG A 323 5.83 -6.06 6.11
CA ARG A 323 7.12 -6.77 6.20
C ARG A 323 8.27 -5.83 6.54
N GLU A 324 8.30 -4.66 5.89
CA GLU A 324 9.30 -3.63 6.13
C GLU A 324 9.14 -3.01 7.51
N ALA A 325 7.91 -2.78 7.94
CA ALA A 325 7.60 -2.26 9.27
C ALA A 325 8.06 -3.25 10.36
N ASP A 326 7.73 -4.53 10.23
CA ASP A 326 8.12 -5.56 11.19
C ASP A 326 9.64 -5.78 11.21
N ALA A 327 10.30 -5.82 10.05
CA ALA A 327 11.75 -5.92 9.96
C ALA A 327 12.45 -4.75 10.65
N PHE A 328 11.96 -3.52 10.45
CA PHE A 328 12.51 -2.34 11.11
C PHE A 328 12.26 -2.36 12.61
N LEU A 329 11.05 -2.73 13.06
CA LEU A 329 10.71 -2.90 14.47
C LEU A 329 11.59 -3.96 15.14
N ALA A 330 11.86 -5.09 14.48
CA ALA A 330 12.76 -6.11 14.99
C ALA A 330 14.15 -5.53 15.26
N LYS A 331 14.70 -4.76 14.32
CA LYS A 331 16.00 -4.09 14.49
C LYS A 331 16.00 -3.10 15.66
N LEU A 332 14.94 -2.33 15.82
CA LEU A 332 14.81 -1.43 16.96
C LEU A 332 14.76 -2.19 18.29
N GLN A 333 13.98 -3.28 18.36
CA GLN A 333 13.81 -4.07 19.59
C GLN A 333 15.02 -4.93 19.93
N ASP A 334 15.64 -5.55 18.94
CA ASP A 334 16.71 -6.55 19.17
C ASP A 334 18.09 -5.90 19.25
N GLU A 335 18.30 -4.75 18.60
CA GLU A 335 19.60 -4.09 18.53
C GLU A 335 19.62 -2.73 19.23
N LEU A 336 18.69 -1.80 18.88
CA LEU A 336 18.75 -0.43 19.40
C LEU A 336 18.33 -0.34 20.87
N TYR A 337 17.17 -0.88 21.26
CA TYR A 337 16.66 -0.74 22.62
C TYR A 337 17.53 -1.40 23.68
N PRO A 338 18.11 -2.59 23.47
CA PRO A 338 19.12 -3.14 24.39
C PRO A 338 20.38 -2.27 24.53
N LEU A 339 20.81 -1.63 23.44
CA LEU A 339 21.91 -0.66 23.47
C LEU A 339 21.57 0.59 24.30
N LEU A 340 20.33 1.05 24.27
CA LEU A 340 19.88 2.26 24.94
C LEU A 340 19.48 2.05 26.40
N ALA A 341 18.94 0.88 26.74
CA ALA A 341 18.41 0.57 28.06
C ALA A 341 19.38 0.91 29.22
N PRO A 342 20.68 0.58 29.18
CA PRO A 342 21.61 0.95 30.23
C PRO A 342 21.88 2.46 30.36
N ARG A 343 21.54 3.23 29.32
CA ARG A 343 21.81 4.68 29.24
C ARG A 343 20.58 5.53 29.58
N LEU A 344 19.39 4.95 29.48
CA LEU A 344 18.13 5.60 29.78
C LEU A 344 17.69 5.24 31.20
N THR A 345 18.19 5.96 32.17
CA THR A 345 17.89 5.75 33.61
C THR A 345 17.01 6.86 34.20
N GLY A 346 16.33 6.59 35.28
CA GLY A 346 15.48 7.54 35.95
C GLY A 346 14.30 7.98 35.08
N ARG A 347 14.12 9.29 34.92
CA ARG A 347 13.00 9.83 34.10
C ARG A 347 13.06 9.42 32.65
N LYS A 348 14.26 9.23 32.09
CA LYS A 348 14.44 8.80 30.67
C LYS A 348 14.00 7.37 30.41
N GLN A 349 13.86 6.52 31.46
CA GLN A 349 13.32 5.16 31.30
C GLN A 349 11.94 5.16 30.67
N ARG A 350 11.13 6.17 30.94
CA ARG A 350 9.78 6.31 30.37
C ARG A 350 9.78 6.46 28.84
N LEU A 351 10.84 7.01 28.27
CA LEU A 351 11.01 7.10 26.82
C LEU A 351 11.19 5.72 26.22
N LEU A 352 11.97 4.86 26.87
CA LEU A 352 12.15 3.48 26.42
C LEU A 352 10.84 2.68 26.52
N ASP A 353 10.14 2.79 27.67
CA ASP A 353 8.85 2.12 27.85
C ASP A 353 7.84 2.57 26.77
N ARG A 354 7.85 3.85 26.39
CA ARG A 354 6.98 4.40 25.34
C ARG A 354 7.32 3.83 23.96
N VAL A 355 8.58 3.85 23.52
CA VAL A 355 8.94 3.34 22.19
C VAL A 355 8.78 1.83 22.09
N GLN A 356 8.93 1.10 23.20
CA GLN A 356 8.60 -0.32 23.26
C GLN A 356 7.10 -0.54 23.12
N PHE A 357 6.29 0.25 23.82
CA PHE A 357 4.83 0.21 23.67
C PHE A 357 4.41 0.51 22.23
N ASP A 358 4.93 1.56 21.61
CA ASP A 358 4.66 1.89 20.20
C ASP A 358 5.02 0.72 19.27
N GLY A 359 6.17 0.06 19.51
CA GLY A 359 6.60 -1.09 18.75
C GLY A 359 5.61 -2.26 18.82
N HIS A 360 5.18 -2.63 20.03
CA HIS A 360 4.19 -3.68 20.25
C HIS A 360 2.81 -3.29 19.71
N PHE A 361 2.41 -2.02 19.85
CA PHE A 361 1.17 -1.50 19.27
C PHE A 361 1.14 -1.58 17.74
N TYR A 362 2.23 -1.26 17.05
CA TYR A 362 2.29 -1.39 15.60
C TYR A 362 2.33 -2.86 15.15
N ARG A 363 3.00 -3.75 15.90
CA ARG A 363 2.93 -5.19 15.63
C ARG A 363 1.53 -5.75 15.85
N LEU A 364 0.83 -5.32 16.91
CA LEU A 364 -0.59 -5.63 17.10
C LEU A 364 -1.41 -5.16 15.90
N THR A 365 -1.13 -3.96 15.39
CA THR A 365 -1.83 -3.43 14.22
C THR A 365 -1.58 -4.30 12.99
N ILE A 366 -0.34 -4.71 12.74
CA ILE A 366 0.02 -5.61 11.63
C ILE A 366 -0.69 -6.96 11.79
N ALA A 367 -0.55 -7.60 12.95
CA ALA A 367 -1.15 -8.90 13.24
C ALA A 367 -2.68 -8.88 13.10
N THR A 368 -3.33 -7.78 13.52
CA THR A 368 -4.78 -7.59 13.37
C THR A 368 -5.17 -7.51 11.89
N HIS A 369 -4.40 -6.80 11.06
CA HIS A 369 -4.65 -6.71 9.62
C HIS A 369 -4.36 -8.01 8.86
N GLU A 370 -3.39 -8.79 9.33
CA GLU A 370 -3.04 -10.09 8.74
C GLU A 370 -3.91 -11.24 9.27
N GLY A 371 -4.82 -10.97 10.22
CA GLY A 371 -5.65 -11.98 10.85
C GLY A 371 -4.85 -12.99 11.70
N ASP A 372 -3.61 -12.69 12.10
CA ASP A 372 -2.78 -13.54 12.96
C ASP A 372 -3.18 -13.36 14.43
N ILE A 373 -4.18 -14.13 14.85
CA ILE A 373 -4.76 -14.06 16.20
C ILE A 373 -3.70 -14.33 17.28
N ALA A 374 -2.83 -15.31 17.07
CA ALA A 374 -1.82 -15.69 18.06
C ALA A 374 -0.74 -14.61 18.20
N ALA A 375 -0.34 -13.95 17.11
CA ALA A 375 0.55 -12.82 17.17
C ALA A 375 -0.11 -11.64 17.88
N ALA A 376 -1.36 -11.31 17.55
CA ALA A 376 -2.10 -10.21 18.16
C ALA A 376 -2.23 -10.38 19.68
N GLU A 377 -2.56 -11.58 20.16
CA GLU A 377 -2.64 -11.89 21.61
C GLU A 377 -1.29 -11.69 22.33
N ARG A 378 -0.18 -12.08 21.72
CA ARG A 378 1.15 -11.82 22.28
C ARG A 378 1.45 -10.33 22.41
N GLU A 379 1.12 -9.56 21.37
CA GLU A 379 1.36 -8.12 21.36
C GLU A 379 0.43 -7.37 22.31
N ILE A 380 -0.82 -7.83 22.49
CA ILE A 380 -1.74 -7.31 23.51
C ILE A 380 -1.14 -7.51 24.91
N ALA A 381 -0.68 -8.71 25.24
CA ALA A 381 -0.08 -9.00 26.53
C ALA A 381 1.16 -8.13 26.80
N ALA A 382 1.98 -7.87 25.78
CA ALA A 382 3.15 -6.98 25.88
C ALA A 382 2.74 -5.52 26.09
N CYS A 383 1.74 -5.02 25.37
CA CYS A 383 1.19 -3.67 25.57
C CYS A 383 0.60 -3.50 26.97
N ASP A 384 -0.18 -4.46 27.46
CA ASP A 384 -0.78 -4.45 28.80
C ASP A 384 0.28 -4.38 29.92
N ALA A 385 1.41 -5.06 29.73
CA ALA A 385 2.53 -5.00 30.67
C ALA A 385 3.25 -3.64 30.71
N LEU A 386 3.23 -2.89 29.58
CA LEU A 386 3.89 -1.58 29.46
C LEU A 386 2.96 -0.42 29.80
N LEU A 387 1.68 -0.51 29.52
CA LEU A 387 0.69 0.57 29.67
C LEU A 387 0.70 1.21 31.09
N PRO A 388 0.80 0.46 32.22
CA PRO A 388 0.86 1.04 33.55
C PRO A 388 2.14 1.85 33.81
N ARG A 389 3.20 1.65 33.02
CA ARG A 389 4.49 2.35 33.17
C ARG A 389 4.53 3.67 32.43
N LEU A 390 3.61 3.87 31.48
CA LEU A 390 3.51 5.09 30.70
C LEU A 390 3.06 6.26 31.61
N PRO A 391 3.58 7.47 31.36
CA PRO A 391 3.17 8.64 32.13
C PRO A 391 1.68 8.92 31.95
N LYS A 392 0.99 9.26 33.00
CA LYS A 392 -0.42 9.65 32.94
C LYS A 392 -0.53 11.12 32.52
N THR A 393 -0.44 11.36 31.23
CA THR A 393 -0.56 12.67 30.60
C THR A 393 -1.71 12.65 29.60
N PHE A 394 -2.13 13.79 29.12
CA PHE A 394 -3.15 13.91 28.09
C PHE A 394 -2.74 13.17 26.78
N GLU A 395 -1.46 13.23 26.44
CA GLU A 395 -0.91 12.50 25.30
C GLU A 395 -0.99 10.97 25.49
N SER A 396 -0.74 10.48 26.71
CA SER A 396 -0.87 9.03 26.98
C SER A 396 -2.32 8.55 26.95
N LEU A 397 -3.30 9.43 27.15
CA LEU A 397 -4.71 9.10 26.99
C LEU A 397 -5.04 8.78 25.53
N ASP A 398 -4.50 9.55 24.57
CA ASP A 398 -4.68 9.25 23.13
C ASP A 398 -4.10 7.88 22.76
N TYR A 399 -2.93 7.53 23.31
CA TYR A 399 -2.34 6.19 23.12
C TYR A 399 -3.19 5.08 23.71
N ASP A 400 -3.71 5.27 24.91
CA ASP A 400 -4.59 4.29 25.57
C ASP A 400 -5.87 4.07 24.75
N ILE A 401 -6.51 5.14 24.29
CA ILE A 401 -7.71 5.07 23.46
C ILE A 401 -7.42 4.31 22.15
N ARG A 402 -6.35 4.66 21.45
CA ARG A 402 -5.97 3.98 20.20
C ARG A 402 -5.65 2.50 20.41
N TYR A 403 -4.98 2.18 21.51
CA TYR A 403 -4.70 0.82 21.91
C TYR A 403 -5.99 0.04 22.18
N GLN A 404 -6.92 0.59 22.98
CA GLN A 404 -8.21 -0.03 23.25
C GLN A 404 -9.02 -0.27 21.98
N ILE A 405 -9.07 0.71 21.08
CA ILE A 405 -9.72 0.55 19.76
C ILE A 405 -9.08 -0.63 19.01
N ARG A 406 -7.75 -0.74 19.01
CA ARG A 406 -7.07 -1.84 18.31
C ARG A 406 -7.34 -3.21 18.94
N VAL A 407 -7.40 -3.29 20.26
CA VAL A 407 -7.81 -4.52 20.97
C VAL A 407 -9.25 -4.92 20.61
N ILE A 408 -10.14 -3.92 20.47
CA ILE A 408 -11.53 -4.16 20.07
C ILE A 408 -11.59 -4.64 18.61
N GLU A 409 -10.81 -4.08 17.71
CA GLU A 409 -10.69 -4.57 16.32
C GLU A 409 -10.20 -6.02 16.27
N HIS A 410 -9.22 -6.37 17.12
CA HIS A 410 -8.79 -7.76 17.27
C HIS A 410 -9.93 -8.68 17.75
N ARG A 411 -10.77 -8.24 18.70
CA ARG A 411 -11.96 -9.00 19.12
C ARG A 411 -12.93 -9.24 17.97
N LYS A 412 -13.09 -8.28 17.08
CA LYS A 412 -13.89 -8.51 15.85
C LYS A 412 -13.29 -9.63 15.00
N ASN A 413 -11.97 -9.67 14.84
CA ASN A 413 -11.29 -10.77 14.14
C ASN A 413 -11.47 -12.13 14.83
N THR A 414 -11.74 -12.15 16.13
CA THR A 414 -12.13 -13.38 16.85
C THR A 414 -13.63 -13.65 16.82
N TYR A 415 -14.42 -12.85 16.10
CA TYR A 415 -15.87 -12.92 15.98
C TYR A 415 -16.63 -12.70 17.31
N ASP A 416 -15.99 -12.10 18.31
CA ASP A 416 -16.64 -11.69 19.56
C ASP A 416 -17.24 -10.27 19.43
N PHE A 417 -18.19 -10.13 18.52
CA PHE A 417 -18.80 -8.83 18.18
C PHE A 417 -19.60 -8.25 19.36
N ALA A 418 -20.21 -9.10 20.18
CA ALA A 418 -20.95 -8.64 21.35
C ALA A 418 -20.03 -8.00 22.38
N ALA A 419 -18.89 -8.64 22.71
CA ALA A 419 -17.91 -8.02 23.61
C ALA A 419 -17.25 -6.77 23.01
N ALA A 420 -17.03 -6.76 21.68
CA ALA A 420 -16.52 -5.58 20.97
C ALA A 420 -17.50 -4.40 21.08
N ARG A 421 -18.80 -4.62 20.80
CA ARG A 421 -19.87 -3.61 20.96
C ARG A 421 -19.91 -3.02 22.37
N ASP A 422 -19.90 -3.90 23.38
CA ASP A 422 -19.99 -3.49 24.78
C ASP A 422 -18.76 -2.71 25.23
N ALA A 423 -17.57 -3.10 24.76
CA ALA A 423 -16.34 -2.35 25.03
C ALA A 423 -16.34 -0.97 24.36
N LEU A 424 -16.80 -0.86 23.11
CA LEU A 424 -16.96 0.40 22.40
C LEU A 424 -17.99 1.30 23.10
N GLY A 425 -19.10 0.72 23.59
CA GLY A 425 -20.11 1.44 24.36
C GLY A 425 -19.53 2.07 25.61
N ARG A 426 -18.79 1.30 26.42
CA ARG A 426 -18.13 1.81 27.64
C ARG A 426 -17.12 2.90 27.29
N LEU A 427 -16.32 2.70 26.24
CA LEU A 427 -15.32 3.67 25.84
C LEU A 427 -15.97 4.97 25.33
N ALA A 428 -17.07 4.90 24.58
CA ALA A 428 -17.84 6.06 24.14
C ALA A 428 -18.37 6.87 25.33
N THR A 429 -19.00 6.21 26.32
CA THR A 429 -19.50 6.87 27.54
C THR A 429 -18.35 7.57 28.28
N SER A 430 -17.21 6.90 28.46
CA SER A 430 -16.04 7.53 29.14
C SER A 430 -15.51 8.74 28.37
N MET A 431 -15.56 8.73 27.04
CA MET A 431 -15.15 9.88 26.22
C MET A 431 -16.16 11.03 26.27
N GLU A 432 -17.45 10.74 26.31
CA GLU A 432 -18.51 11.74 26.50
C GLU A 432 -18.37 12.43 27.86
N GLU A 433 -18.20 11.66 28.94
CA GLU A 433 -17.94 12.21 30.29
C GLU A 433 -16.67 13.08 30.31
N LEU A 434 -15.62 12.65 29.62
CA LEU A 434 -14.37 13.41 29.53
C LEU A 434 -14.54 14.72 28.76
N LEU A 435 -15.31 14.71 27.66
CA LEU A 435 -15.66 15.93 26.90
C LEU A 435 -16.42 16.94 27.78
N ASP A 436 -17.37 16.46 28.57
CA ASP A 436 -18.11 17.30 29.51
C ASP A 436 -17.21 17.94 30.56
N VAL A 437 -16.29 17.17 31.16
CA VAL A 437 -15.31 17.68 32.12
C VAL A 437 -14.37 18.70 31.49
N VAL A 438 -13.84 18.44 30.31
CA VAL A 438 -12.93 19.35 29.60
C VAL A 438 -13.66 20.63 29.14
N ALA A 439 -14.96 20.53 28.83
CA ALA A 439 -15.79 21.71 28.51
C ALA A 439 -15.94 22.70 29.71
N MET A 440 -15.78 22.20 30.94
CA MET A 440 -15.87 23.02 32.14
C MET A 440 -14.54 23.70 32.53
N VAL A 441 -13.43 23.35 31.85
CA VAL A 441 -12.10 23.89 32.17
C VAL A 441 -11.74 25.01 31.21
N ASP A 442 -11.64 26.25 31.74
CA ASP A 442 -11.21 27.42 30.97
C ASP A 442 -9.76 27.25 30.47
N GLY A 443 -9.50 27.55 29.21
CA GLY A 443 -8.16 27.50 28.60
C GLY A 443 -7.75 26.14 28.00
N PHE A 444 -8.61 25.13 28.05
CA PHE A 444 -8.38 23.83 27.39
C PHE A 444 -8.96 23.81 25.94
N GLU A 445 -9.12 25.00 25.34
CA GLU A 445 -10.17 25.20 24.34
C GLU A 445 -9.97 24.52 22.98
N ASP A 446 -8.80 24.34 22.44
CA ASP A 446 -8.75 23.95 21.01
C ASP A 446 -8.13 22.58 20.72
N LEU A 447 -6.97 22.25 21.24
CA LEU A 447 -6.28 21.00 20.90
C LEU A 447 -6.86 19.76 21.62
N GLY A 448 -7.20 19.91 22.90
CA GLY A 448 -7.65 18.78 23.72
C GLY A 448 -9.08 18.35 23.40
N LYS A 449 -10.00 19.29 23.27
CA LYS A 449 -11.39 19.01 22.89
C LYS A 449 -11.47 18.39 21.51
N GLY A 450 -10.71 18.92 20.54
CA GLY A 450 -10.67 18.38 19.17
C GLY A 450 -10.23 16.93 19.15
N MET A 451 -9.17 16.57 19.88
CA MET A 451 -8.67 15.21 19.94
C MET A 451 -9.65 14.22 20.59
N ILE A 452 -10.28 14.62 21.72
CA ILE A 452 -11.26 13.76 22.39
C ILE A 452 -12.49 13.59 21.51
N SER A 453 -12.97 14.67 20.89
CA SER A 453 -14.11 14.64 19.95
C SER A 453 -13.82 13.71 18.77
N GLU A 454 -12.68 13.83 18.13
CA GLU A 454 -12.29 12.98 16.99
C GLU A 454 -12.17 11.50 17.40
N ASN A 455 -11.62 11.20 18.56
CA ASN A 455 -11.57 9.83 19.07
C ASN A 455 -12.98 9.29 19.38
N LEU A 456 -13.87 10.11 19.93
CA LEU A 456 -15.27 9.73 20.15
C LEU A 456 -15.96 9.44 18.81
N GLY A 457 -15.72 10.24 17.78
CA GLY A 457 -16.20 9.97 16.43
C GLY A 457 -15.72 8.60 15.89
N ARG A 458 -14.45 8.29 16.06
CA ARG A 458 -13.88 6.97 15.67
C ARG A 458 -14.50 5.81 16.44
N ILE A 459 -14.72 5.98 17.75
CA ILE A 459 -15.35 4.95 18.59
C ILE A 459 -16.80 4.72 18.14
N LYS A 460 -17.59 5.78 17.93
CA LYS A 460 -18.97 5.67 17.46
C LYS A 460 -19.03 5.01 16.07
N ASN A 461 -18.16 5.39 15.15
CA ASN A 461 -18.07 4.76 13.83
C ASN A 461 -17.71 3.27 13.91
N SER A 462 -16.73 2.91 14.75
CA SER A 462 -16.38 1.49 14.96
C SER A 462 -17.51 0.70 15.61
N ARG A 463 -18.32 1.35 16.51
CA ARG A 463 -19.50 0.71 17.11
C ARG A 463 -20.60 0.51 16.07
N ALA A 464 -20.84 1.47 15.18
CA ALA A 464 -21.76 1.33 14.07
C ALA A 464 -21.39 0.13 13.17
N ALA A 465 -20.11 0.00 12.80
CA ALA A 465 -19.62 -1.16 12.05
C ALA A 465 -19.84 -2.49 12.80
N THR A 466 -19.55 -2.52 14.10
CA THR A 466 -19.75 -3.72 14.93
C THR A 466 -21.23 -4.11 15.05
N LEU A 467 -22.12 -3.12 15.18
CA LEU A 467 -23.57 -3.35 15.21
C LEU A 467 -24.08 -3.89 13.86
N SER A 468 -23.53 -3.41 12.75
CA SER A 468 -23.85 -3.94 11.42
C SER A 468 -23.44 -5.43 11.29
N LEU A 469 -22.28 -5.82 11.81
CA LEU A 469 -21.84 -7.22 11.84
C LEU A 469 -22.74 -8.08 12.73
N LEU A 470 -23.13 -7.59 13.92
CA LEU A 470 -24.09 -8.27 14.79
C LEU A 470 -25.46 -8.43 14.14
N ALA A 471 -25.92 -7.43 13.39
CA ALA A 471 -27.18 -7.52 12.66
C ALA A 471 -27.15 -8.59 11.55
N VAL A 472 -25.97 -8.85 10.94
CA VAL A 472 -25.79 -9.97 10.01
C VAL A 472 -25.92 -11.31 10.74
N GLU A 473 -25.35 -11.41 11.94
CA GLU A 473 -25.43 -12.63 12.79
C GLU A 473 -26.85 -12.83 13.38
N HIS A 474 -27.51 -11.73 13.73
CA HIS A 474 -28.84 -11.71 14.36
C HIS A 474 -29.86 -10.92 13.52
N PRO A 475 -30.25 -11.39 12.34
CA PRO A 475 -31.11 -10.64 11.41
C PRO A 475 -32.51 -10.35 11.93
N ASP A 476 -32.95 -11.03 12.98
CA ASP A 476 -34.26 -10.82 13.62
C ASP A 476 -34.26 -9.65 14.63
N ASP A 477 -33.09 -9.07 14.95
CA ASP A 477 -32.96 -7.91 15.85
C ASP A 477 -32.84 -6.59 15.05
N GLU A 478 -33.99 -6.03 14.66
CA GLU A 478 -34.08 -4.79 13.91
C GLU A 478 -33.46 -3.59 14.67
N THR A 479 -33.29 -3.67 15.99
CA THR A 479 -32.76 -2.57 16.80
C THR A 479 -31.29 -2.34 16.55
N LEU A 480 -30.53 -3.36 16.15
CA LEU A 480 -29.08 -3.27 15.89
C LEU A 480 -28.77 -2.32 14.74
N LEU A 481 -29.51 -2.40 13.65
CA LEU A 481 -29.30 -1.51 12.48
C LEU A 481 -29.75 -0.07 12.76
N ALA A 482 -30.82 0.13 13.52
CA ALA A 482 -31.22 1.47 13.94
C ALA A 482 -30.13 2.14 14.80
N GLN A 483 -29.57 1.38 15.76
CA GLN A 483 -28.46 1.85 16.59
C GLN A 483 -27.20 2.11 15.76
N ALA A 484 -26.88 1.27 14.75
CA ALA A 484 -25.75 1.47 13.88
C ALA A 484 -25.85 2.79 13.09
N GLU A 485 -27.04 3.10 12.54
CA GLU A 485 -27.28 4.36 11.84
C GLU A 485 -27.18 5.57 12.77
N ASP A 486 -27.72 5.47 14.00
CA ASP A 486 -27.67 6.55 14.97
C ASP A 486 -26.22 6.84 15.38
N ASP A 487 -25.42 5.81 15.63
CA ASP A 487 -24.00 5.94 15.94
C ASP A 487 -23.20 6.55 14.79
N ALA A 488 -23.45 6.11 13.56
CA ALA A 488 -22.81 6.67 12.38
C ALA A 488 -23.16 8.16 12.21
N ARG A 489 -24.44 8.52 12.33
CA ARG A 489 -24.87 9.94 12.28
C ARG A 489 -24.25 10.77 13.40
N ALA A 490 -24.20 10.22 14.63
CA ALA A 490 -23.56 10.89 15.75
C ALA A 490 -22.04 11.06 15.51
N ALA A 491 -21.37 10.10 14.91
CA ALA A 491 -19.93 10.18 14.58
C ALA A 491 -19.62 11.35 13.63
N LEU A 492 -20.49 11.66 12.67
CA LEU A 492 -20.31 12.77 11.72
C LEU A 492 -20.12 14.13 12.41
N ALA A 493 -20.73 14.34 13.57
CA ALA A 493 -20.63 15.61 14.31
C ALA A 493 -19.23 15.81 14.94
N HIS A 494 -18.44 14.76 15.02
CA HIS A 494 -17.14 14.77 15.69
C HIS A 494 -15.94 14.91 14.73
N PHE A 495 -16.17 14.84 13.39
CA PHE A 495 -15.12 14.96 12.39
C PHE A 495 -15.19 16.28 11.64
N ALA A 496 -14.05 16.98 11.59
CA ALA A 496 -13.89 18.20 10.79
C ALA A 496 -13.36 17.88 9.37
N GLY A 497 -12.62 16.78 9.21
CA GLY A 497 -11.97 16.39 7.95
C GLY A 497 -12.88 15.57 7.04
N ASP A 498 -12.84 15.87 5.74
CA ASP A 498 -13.69 15.21 4.74
C ASP A 498 -13.40 13.72 4.62
N ALA A 499 -12.12 13.30 4.73
CA ALA A 499 -11.74 11.90 4.64
C ALA A 499 -12.29 11.02 5.77
N ASP A 500 -12.35 11.53 7.00
CA ASP A 500 -12.94 10.79 8.13
C ASP A 500 -14.47 10.78 8.02
N ARG A 501 -15.08 11.88 7.55
CA ARG A 501 -16.53 11.94 7.27
C ARG A 501 -16.93 10.98 6.16
N ALA A 502 -16.12 10.85 5.09
CA ALA A 502 -16.34 9.90 4.01
C ALA A 502 -16.47 8.46 4.53
N ARG A 503 -15.54 8.04 5.38
CA ARG A 503 -15.58 6.70 6.02
C ARG A 503 -16.82 6.45 6.85
N VAL A 504 -17.33 7.50 7.54
CA VAL A 504 -18.58 7.38 8.30
C VAL A 504 -19.78 7.25 7.37
N TYR A 505 -19.80 7.98 6.26
CA TYR A 505 -20.87 7.86 5.26
C TYR A 505 -20.86 6.48 4.57
N GLU A 506 -19.68 5.90 4.30
CA GLU A 506 -19.54 4.52 3.80
C GLU A 506 -20.17 3.52 4.78
N GLN A 507 -19.86 3.65 6.08
CA GLN A 507 -20.42 2.80 7.12
C GLN A 507 -21.94 2.99 7.29
N LEU A 508 -22.43 4.22 7.21
CA LEU A 508 -23.85 4.53 7.23
C LEU A 508 -24.58 3.88 6.03
N ALA A 509 -23.98 3.97 4.84
CA ALA A 509 -24.51 3.34 3.64
C ALA A 509 -24.63 1.82 3.78
N GLU A 510 -23.64 1.17 4.43
CA GLU A 510 -23.70 -0.27 4.68
C GLU A 510 -24.84 -0.65 5.65
N ALA A 511 -25.00 0.07 6.75
CA ALA A 511 -26.11 -0.14 7.69
C ALA A 511 -27.48 0.04 7.02
N GLN A 512 -27.63 1.09 6.20
CA GLN A 512 -28.84 1.35 5.42
C GLN A 512 -29.13 0.23 4.39
N ALA A 513 -28.08 -0.27 3.72
CA ALA A 513 -28.23 -1.38 2.77
C ALA A 513 -28.64 -2.69 3.47
N LEU A 514 -28.11 -2.93 4.67
CA LEU A 514 -28.53 -4.07 5.49
C LEU A 514 -30.00 -4.02 5.88
N ARG A 515 -30.51 -2.81 6.14
CA ARG A 515 -31.94 -2.58 6.41
C ARG A 515 -32.82 -2.61 5.15
N GLY A 516 -32.23 -2.66 3.96
CA GLY A 516 -32.95 -2.61 2.67
C GLY A 516 -33.25 -1.20 2.16
N ALA A 517 -32.72 -0.15 2.80
CA ALA A 517 -32.89 1.25 2.39
C ALA A 517 -31.85 1.66 1.33
N TYR A 518 -31.88 1.03 0.15
CA TYR A 518 -30.84 1.15 -0.89
C TYR A 518 -30.72 2.55 -1.49
N ALA A 519 -31.80 3.30 -1.57
CA ALA A 519 -31.80 4.70 -2.04
C ALA A 519 -31.02 5.59 -1.05
N ASP A 520 -31.26 5.42 0.26
CA ASP A 520 -30.56 6.13 1.32
C ASP A 520 -29.07 5.75 1.34
N ALA A 521 -28.77 4.45 1.12
CA ALA A 521 -27.40 3.97 1.01
C ALA A 521 -26.64 4.63 -0.17
N CYS A 522 -27.26 4.77 -1.32
CA CYS A 522 -26.69 5.52 -2.45
C CYS A 522 -26.48 7.00 -2.11
N ALA A 523 -27.42 7.64 -1.43
CA ALA A 523 -27.27 9.03 -0.99
C ALA A 523 -26.13 9.20 0.01
N SER A 524 -25.94 8.25 0.93
CA SER A 524 -24.79 8.23 1.84
C SER A 524 -23.48 8.04 1.10
N LEU A 525 -23.39 7.14 0.10
CA LEU A 525 -22.20 7.02 -0.75
C LEU A 525 -21.94 8.28 -1.58
N ALA A 526 -22.99 8.97 -2.06
CA ALA A 526 -22.83 10.25 -2.74
C ALA A 526 -22.16 11.29 -1.83
N ALA A 527 -22.60 11.35 -0.56
CA ALA A 527 -21.97 12.21 0.44
C ALA A 527 -20.53 11.80 0.75
N ALA A 528 -20.22 10.49 0.76
CA ALA A 528 -18.86 9.98 0.98
C ALA A 528 -17.89 10.42 -0.13
N PHE A 529 -18.31 10.37 -1.39
CA PHE A 529 -17.44 10.62 -2.54
C PHE A 529 -17.64 12.02 -3.16
N GLY A 530 -18.46 12.88 -2.55
CA GLY A 530 -18.70 14.24 -3.04
C GLY A 530 -19.47 14.28 -4.36
N ALA A 531 -20.32 13.28 -4.65
CA ALA A 531 -21.17 13.28 -5.82
C ALA A 531 -22.30 14.32 -5.67
N GLU A 532 -22.59 15.07 -6.74
CA GLU A 532 -23.66 16.09 -6.74
C GLU A 532 -25.05 15.46 -6.63
N GLU A 533 -25.20 14.23 -7.12
CA GLU A 533 -26.47 13.50 -7.12
C GLU A 533 -26.28 12.11 -6.48
N GLY A 534 -27.32 11.64 -5.77
CA GLY A 534 -27.37 10.28 -5.20
C GLY A 534 -27.66 9.17 -6.22
N THR A 535 -27.52 9.42 -7.52
CA THR A 535 -27.73 8.40 -8.55
C THR A 535 -26.55 7.42 -8.59
N PRO A 536 -26.78 6.12 -8.81
CA PRO A 536 -25.69 5.12 -8.87
C PRO A 536 -24.56 5.47 -9.84
N ALA A 537 -24.87 6.07 -10.98
CA ALA A 537 -23.89 6.49 -11.98
C ALA A 537 -23.04 7.67 -11.50
N ALA A 538 -23.65 8.68 -10.88
CA ALA A 538 -22.93 9.83 -10.33
C ALA A 538 -22.03 9.43 -9.16
N VAL A 539 -22.50 8.55 -8.27
CA VAL A 539 -21.74 8.00 -7.16
C VAL A 539 -20.49 7.27 -7.65
N LEU A 540 -20.66 6.37 -8.63
CA LEU A 540 -19.55 5.60 -9.17
C LEU A 540 -18.53 6.49 -9.93
N ALA A 541 -19.03 7.47 -10.70
CA ALA A 541 -18.17 8.43 -11.39
C ALA A 541 -17.34 9.27 -10.40
N ALA A 542 -17.95 9.78 -9.33
CA ALA A 542 -17.24 10.53 -8.30
C ALA A 542 -16.19 9.67 -7.58
N LEU A 543 -16.53 8.43 -7.22
CA LEU A 543 -15.60 7.48 -6.62
C LEU A 543 -14.38 7.22 -7.51
N LEU A 544 -14.56 7.11 -8.82
CA LEU A 544 -13.47 6.84 -9.76
C LEU A 544 -12.61 8.08 -10.04
N GLN A 545 -13.14 9.29 -9.85
CA GLN A 545 -12.42 10.55 -10.09
C GLN A 545 -11.46 10.91 -8.97
N ASP A 546 -11.86 10.80 -7.70
CA ASP A 546 -11.10 11.27 -6.54
C ASP A 546 -10.50 10.13 -5.70
N GLY A 547 -9.37 10.43 -5.05
CA GLY A 547 -8.73 9.55 -4.10
C GLY A 547 -7.55 8.74 -4.65
N ASP A 548 -6.76 8.22 -3.71
CA ASP A 548 -5.70 7.24 -4.02
C ASP A 548 -6.31 5.87 -4.35
N GLY A 549 -5.48 4.94 -4.85
CA GLY A 549 -5.93 3.59 -5.20
C GLY A 549 -6.58 2.85 -4.03
N GLY A 550 -6.17 3.12 -2.79
CA GLY A 550 -6.75 2.50 -1.59
C GLY A 550 -8.15 3.00 -1.31
N ALA A 551 -8.38 4.30 -1.36
CA ALA A 551 -9.71 4.89 -1.19
C ALA A 551 -10.69 4.37 -2.26
N LYS A 552 -10.24 4.29 -3.52
CA LYS A 552 -11.03 3.73 -4.62
C LYS A 552 -11.37 2.26 -4.40
N ALA A 553 -10.42 1.44 -3.95
CA ALA A 553 -10.65 0.02 -3.68
C ALA A 553 -11.71 -0.19 -2.58
N PHE A 554 -11.61 0.59 -1.47
CA PHE A 554 -12.64 0.55 -0.41
C PHE A 554 -14.00 1.06 -0.89
N GLY A 555 -14.03 2.15 -1.64
CA GLY A 555 -15.28 2.66 -2.20
C GLY A 555 -15.93 1.65 -3.16
N LEU A 556 -15.17 0.97 -3.99
CA LEU A 556 -15.66 -0.11 -4.85
C LEU A 556 -16.22 -1.28 -4.05
N LEU A 557 -15.61 -1.61 -2.91
CA LEU A 557 -16.12 -2.65 -2.00
C LEU A 557 -17.52 -2.29 -1.48
N HIS A 558 -17.72 -1.09 -0.96
CA HIS A 558 -19.02 -0.65 -0.47
C HIS A 558 -20.06 -0.58 -1.59
N TYR A 559 -19.67 -0.03 -2.75
CA TYR A 559 -20.56 0.02 -3.92
C TYR A 559 -20.98 -1.40 -4.36
N ALA A 560 -20.05 -2.31 -4.52
CA ALA A 560 -20.34 -3.70 -4.90
C ALA A 560 -21.19 -4.44 -3.86
N THR A 561 -20.97 -4.17 -2.56
CA THR A 561 -21.75 -4.75 -1.46
C THR A 561 -23.20 -4.30 -1.52
N ILE A 562 -23.44 -3.00 -1.66
CA ILE A 562 -24.80 -2.45 -1.76
C ILE A 562 -25.50 -2.98 -3.02
N MET A 563 -24.83 -2.96 -4.17
CA MET A 563 -25.33 -3.50 -5.44
C MET A 563 -25.73 -4.98 -5.31
N SER A 564 -24.87 -5.81 -4.72
CA SER A 564 -25.13 -7.24 -4.53
C SER A 564 -26.34 -7.48 -3.65
N ARG A 565 -26.50 -6.71 -2.55
CA ARG A 565 -27.65 -6.82 -1.63
C ARG A 565 -28.95 -6.34 -2.28
N ALA A 566 -28.92 -5.24 -3.02
CA ALA A 566 -30.08 -4.72 -3.74
C ALA A 566 -30.57 -5.75 -4.77
N LEU A 567 -29.68 -6.33 -5.58
CA LEU A 567 -30.02 -7.40 -6.53
C LEU A 567 -30.50 -8.69 -5.86
N ALA A 568 -30.00 -9.00 -4.66
CA ALA A 568 -30.49 -10.14 -3.90
C ALA A 568 -31.94 -9.94 -3.44
N ALA A 569 -32.31 -8.72 -3.00
CA ALA A 569 -33.67 -8.37 -2.63
C ALA A 569 -34.62 -8.39 -3.84
N GLU A 570 -34.17 -7.88 -4.99
CA GLU A 570 -34.92 -7.93 -6.26
C GLU A 570 -35.21 -9.39 -6.69
N ASP A 571 -34.21 -10.28 -6.58
CA ASP A 571 -34.31 -11.70 -6.94
C ASP A 571 -35.30 -12.44 -6.02
N ALA A 572 -35.27 -12.16 -4.71
CA ALA A 572 -36.20 -12.75 -3.74
C ALA A 572 -37.67 -12.29 -3.98
N ASN A 573 -37.87 -11.02 -4.30
CA ASN A 573 -39.20 -10.46 -4.62
C ASN A 573 -39.75 -11.00 -5.94
N GLY A 574 -38.87 -11.25 -6.96
CA GLY A 574 -39.28 -11.81 -8.25
C GLY A 574 -39.69 -13.30 -8.17
N ALA A 575 -39.03 -14.10 -7.30
CA ALA A 575 -39.35 -15.52 -7.11
C ALA A 575 -40.66 -15.76 -6.36
N GLY A 576 -41.11 -14.83 -5.51
CA GLY A 576 -42.35 -14.90 -4.73
C GLY A 576 -43.66 -14.49 -5.47
N GLY A 577 -43.55 -14.13 -6.75
CA GLY A 577 -44.67 -13.50 -7.52
C GLY A 577 -45.89 -14.39 -7.84
N ASN A 578 -46.05 -15.61 -7.30
CA ASN A 578 -47.22 -16.46 -7.44
C ASN A 578 -48.07 -16.65 -6.14
N GLY A 579 -47.72 -15.95 -5.04
CA GLY A 579 -48.48 -15.96 -3.81
C GLY A 579 -49.23 -14.62 -3.61
N LYS A 580 -50.58 -14.63 -3.68
CA LYS A 580 -51.45 -13.51 -3.38
C LYS A 580 -51.04 -12.82 -2.08
N ARG A 581 -50.37 -11.63 -2.17
CA ARG A 581 -50.32 -10.70 -1.03
C ARG A 581 -51.71 -10.21 -0.73
N ALA A 582 -52.25 -10.51 0.47
CA ALA A 582 -53.43 -9.91 1.01
C ALA A 582 -53.23 -8.37 1.04
N ALA A 583 -54.12 -7.65 0.39
CA ALA A 583 -54.14 -6.20 0.38
C ALA A 583 -54.39 -5.70 1.82
N GLY A 584 -53.33 -5.24 2.46
CA GLY A 584 -53.36 -4.36 3.62
C GLY A 584 -52.75 -3.05 3.21
N ASP A 585 -53.55 -2.01 3.22
CA ASP A 585 -53.19 -0.62 2.89
C ASP A 585 -51.96 -0.16 3.70
N ALA A 586 -50.81 -0.04 3.04
CA ALA A 586 -49.71 0.81 3.46
C ALA A 586 -49.11 1.42 2.21
N ASP A 587 -48.93 2.72 2.25
CA ASP A 587 -48.51 3.69 1.26
C ASP A 587 -47.55 3.14 0.19
N GLY A 588 -48.03 3.01 -1.03
CA GLY A 588 -47.41 2.26 -2.15
C GLY A 588 -46.27 3.00 -2.88
N GLY A 589 -45.57 3.93 -2.23
CA GLY A 589 -44.48 4.72 -2.83
C GLY A 589 -43.13 4.03 -2.80
N ASP A 590 -42.74 3.39 -1.69
CA ASP A 590 -41.37 3.00 -1.44
C ASP A 590 -40.96 1.64 -2.04
N ALA A 591 -41.89 0.70 -2.21
CA ALA A 591 -41.59 -0.64 -2.69
C ALA A 591 -41.19 -0.71 -4.19
N LYS A 592 -41.70 0.22 -5.02
CA LYS A 592 -41.39 0.30 -6.47
C LYS A 592 -40.06 0.98 -6.77
N THR A 593 -39.51 1.78 -5.85
CA THR A 593 -38.24 2.47 -5.98
C THR A 593 -37.05 1.55 -5.63
N ALA A 594 -37.25 0.61 -4.71
CA ALA A 594 -36.19 -0.38 -4.33
C ALA A 594 -35.85 -1.32 -5.49
N ASP A 595 -36.83 -1.72 -6.31
CA ASP A 595 -36.64 -2.69 -7.42
C ASP A 595 -35.79 -2.14 -8.59
N ALA A 596 -35.35 -0.87 -8.55
CA ALA A 596 -34.59 -0.24 -9.64
C ALA A 596 -33.13 0.07 -9.27
N VAL A 597 -32.77 0.11 -7.96
CA VAL A 597 -31.46 0.59 -7.52
C VAL A 597 -30.34 -0.42 -7.87
N GLY A 598 -30.55 -1.71 -7.59
CA GLY A 598 -29.57 -2.74 -7.87
C GLY A 598 -29.26 -2.86 -9.37
N ALA A 599 -30.30 -2.86 -10.20
CA ALA A 599 -30.16 -2.86 -11.66
C ALA A 599 -29.46 -1.60 -12.18
N ALA A 600 -29.75 -0.42 -11.62
CA ALA A 600 -29.10 0.83 -11.98
C ALA A 600 -27.61 0.86 -11.56
N MET A 601 -27.28 0.35 -10.37
CA MET A 601 -25.89 0.19 -9.92
C MET A 601 -25.09 -0.74 -10.83
N MET A 602 -25.68 -1.87 -11.22
CA MET A 602 -25.06 -2.80 -12.14
C MET A 602 -24.86 -2.20 -13.54
N ALA A 603 -25.80 -1.39 -14.02
CA ALA A 603 -25.66 -0.71 -15.32
C ALA A 603 -24.52 0.35 -15.27
N ALA A 604 -24.41 1.09 -14.18
CA ALA A 604 -23.31 2.03 -13.96
C ALA A 604 -21.95 1.32 -13.89
N TRP A 605 -21.89 0.20 -13.17
CA TRP A 605 -20.68 -0.64 -13.09
C TRP A 605 -20.26 -1.15 -14.47
N ASP A 606 -21.20 -1.66 -15.28
CA ASP A 606 -20.91 -2.13 -16.65
C ASP A 606 -20.35 -0.99 -17.51
N ALA A 607 -20.89 0.21 -17.38
CA ALA A 607 -20.43 1.38 -18.13
C ALA A 607 -18.99 1.80 -17.76
N ALA A 608 -18.61 1.63 -16.51
CA ALA A 608 -17.28 1.97 -15.96
C ALA A 608 -16.31 0.78 -15.93
N ALA A 609 -16.68 -0.39 -16.47
CA ALA A 609 -15.92 -1.64 -16.31
C ALA A 609 -14.45 -1.54 -16.76
N ALA A 610 -14.16 -0.77 -17.80
CA ALA A 610 -12.80 -0.56 -18.31
C ALA A 610 -11.91 0.22 -17.33
N GLU A 611 -12.49 1.13 -16.54
CA GLU A 611 -11.78 1.92 -15.53
C GLU A 611 -11.61 1.14 -14.22
N ILE A 612 -12.57 0.28 -13.90
CA ILE A 612 -12.58 -0.53 -12.67
C ILE A 612 -11.63 -1.73 -12.77
N ALA A 613 -11.53 -2.36 -13.95
CA ALA A 613 -10.76 -3.58 -14.14
C ALA A 613 -9.29 -3.49 -13.66
N PRO A 614 -8.54 -2.41 -13.93
CA PRO A 614 -7.18 -2.26 -13.40
C PRO A 614 -7.12 -2.20 -11.87
N LEU A 615 -8.12 -1.59 -11.21
CA LEU A 615 -8.18 -1.48 -9.76
C LEU A 615 -8.46 -2.84 -9.09
N LEU A 616 -9.28 -3.68 -9.72
CA LEU A 616 -9.56 -5.04 -9.24
C LEU A 616 -8.40 -6.02 -9.47
N GLN A 617 -7.45 -5.70 -10.34
CA GLN A 617 -6.26 -6.49 -10.63
C GLN A 617 -5.03 -6.02 -9.86
N ASP A 618 -5.13 -4.94 -9.10
CA ASP A 618 -4.03 -4.41 -8.32
C ASP A 618 -3.86 -5.24 -7.03
N ASP A 619 -2.78 -6.03 -6.99
CA ASP A 619 -2.45 -6.88 -5.82
C ASP A 619 -2.09 -6.07 -4.57
N ALA A 620 -1.96 -4.76 -4.66
CA ALA A 620 -1.71 -3.88 -3.51
C ALA A 620 -2.92 -3.75 -2.58
N TYR A 621 -4.11 -4.12 -3.06
CA TYR A 621 -5.36 -3.99 -2.30
C TYR A 621 -6.11 -5.33 -2.23
N PRO A 622 -6.73 -5.68 -1.08
CA PRO A 622 -7.56 -6.86 -0.97
C PRO A 622 -8.85 -6.65 -1.75
N ASN A 623 -8.94 -7.27 -2.93
CA ASN A 623 -10.10 -7.18 -3.81
C ASN A 623 -11.01 -8.44 -3.75
N ASP A 624 -10.71 -9.38 -2.88
CA ASP A 624 -11.41 -10.66 -2.74
C ASP A 624 -12.90 -10.48 -2.41
N ILE A 625 -13.22 -9.66 -1.42
CA ILE A 625 -14.60 -9.38 -1.03
C ILE A 625 -15.33 -8.59 -2.13
N THR A 626 -14.68 -7.62 -2.76
CA THR A 626 -15.23 -6.87 -3.90
C THR A 626 -15.56 -7.81 -5.06
N LEU A 627 -14.66 -8.71 -5.40
CA LEU A 627 -14.86 -9.72 -6.45
C LEU A 627 -15.98 -10.70 -6.09
N TRP A 628 -16.08 -11.10 -4.83
CA TRP A 628 -17.21 -11.90 -4.36
C TRP A 628 -18.55 -11.19 -4.54
N ARG A 629 -18.66 -9.94 -4.05
CA ARG A 629 -19.91 -9.16 -4.16
C ARG A 629 -20.30 -8.94 -5.63
N LEU A 630 -19.32 -8.67 -6.49
CA LEU A 630 -19.52 -8.56 -7.93
C LEU A 630 -19.96 -9.90 -8.55
N ALA A 631 -19.36 -11.01 -8.14
CA ALA A 631 -19.76 -12.35 -8.60
C ALA A 631 -21.19 -12.67 -8.22
N SER A 632 -21.58 -12.41 -6.96
CA SER A 632 -22.93 -12.60 -6.46
C SER A 632 -23.95 -11.77 -7.25
N ALA A 633 -23.66 -10.48 -7.49
CA ALA A 633 -24.46 -9.58 -8.29
C ALA A 633 -24.64 -10.09 -9.75
N CYS A 634 -23.55 -10.43 -10.40
CA CYS A 634 -23.54 -10.93 -11.78
C CYS A 634 -24.29 -12.26 -11.93
N ALA A 635 -24.14 -13.20 -10.99
CA ALA A 635 -24.81 -14.50 -11.03
C ALA A 635 -26.34 -14.37 -10.97
N ARG A 636 -26.86 -13.40 -10.19
CA ARG A 636 -28.30 -13.12 -10.01
C ARG A 636 -28.97 -12.53 -11.25
N THR A 637 -28.22 -11.86 -12.13
CA THR A 637 -28.80 -11.27 -13.35
C THR A 637 -29.29 -12.29 -14.39
N GLY A 638 -28.97 -13.57 -14.25
CA GLY A 638 -29.42 -14.66 -15.11
C GLY A 638 -28.79 -14.73 -16.52
N LYS A 639 -28.06 -13.71 -16.95
CA LYS A 639 -27.42 -13.64 -18.29
C LYS A 639 -26.22 -14.59 -18.37
N LYS A 640 -26.08 -15.38 -19.43
CA LYS A 640 -25.01 -16.38 -19.58
C LYS A 640 -23.62 -15.76 -19.51
N SER A 641 -23.36 -14.67 -20.22
CA SER A 641 -22.04 -13.97 -20.21
C SER A 641 -21.65 -13.49 -18.82
N ARG A 642 -22.63 -13.02 -18.02
CA ARG A 642 -22.40 -12.60 -16.65
C ARG A 642 -22.15 -13.76 -15.68
N ARG A 643 -22.77 -14.93 -15.93
CA ARG A 643 -22.49 -16.15 -15.15
C ARG A 643 -21.06 -16.66 -15.36
N ASP A 644 -20.54 -16.61 -16.59
CA ASP A 644 -19.17 -17.00 -16.89
C ASP A 644 -18.18 -16.04 -16.21
N TYR A 645 -18.47 -14.74 -16.20
CA TYR A 645 -17.71 -13.73 -15.48
C TYR A 645 -17.80 -13.93 -13.94
N ALA A 646 -19.00 -14.17 -13.41
CA ALA A 646 -19.20 -14.49 -12.00
C ALA A 646 -18.38 -15.70 -11.56
N ALA A 647 -18.35 -16.76 -12.36
CA ALA A 647 -17.54 -17.96 -12.09
C ALA A 647 -16.03 -17.64 -12.01
N ALA A 648 -15.53 -16.73 -12.84
CA ALA A 648 -14.15 -16.26 -12.74
C ALA A 648 -13.90 -15.46 -11.47
N CYS A 649 -14.78 -14.50 -11.14
CA CYS A 649 -14.67 -13.68 -9.92
C CYS A 649 -14.72 -14.54 -8.64
N TYR A 650 -15.64 -15.51 -8.55
CA TYR A 650 -15.68 -16.43 -7.40
C TYR A 650 -14.38 -17.22 -7.24
N ARG A 651 -13.83 -17.75 -8.34
CA ARG A 651 -12.55 -18.49 -8.28
C ARG A 651 -11.42 -17.61 -7.78
N THR A 652 -11.32 -16.41 -8.25
CA THR A 652 -10.27 -15.46 -7.83
C THR A 652 -10.45 -15.07 -6.37
N ALA A 653 -11.67 -14.72 -5.95
CA ALA A 653 -11.97 -14.35 -4.57
C ALA A 653 -11.66 -15.49 -3.57
N ILE A 654 -12.16 -16.68 -3.84
CA ILE A 654 -11.92 -17.87 -3.01
C ILE A 654 -10.42 -18.21 -2.95
N ALA A 655 -9.71 -18.13 -4.09
CA ALA A 655 -8.28 -18.39 -4.13
C ALA A 655 -7.48 -17.34 -3.34
N ALA A 656 -7.92 -16.09 -3.33
CA ALA A 656 -7.30 -15.03 -2.54
C ALA A 656 -7.48 -15.28 -1.03
N CYS A 657 -8.70 -15.56 -0.59
CA CYS A 657 -9.00 -15.88 0.83
C CYS A 657 -8.26 -17.15 1.33
N ARG A 658 -7.93 -18.07 0.43
CA ARG A 658 -7.21 -19.32 0.75
C ARG A 658 -5.71 -19.25 0.49
N ARG A 659 -5.17 -18.09 0.21
CA ARG A 659 -3.74 -17.91 0.06
C ARG A 659 -3.04 -18.17 1.38
N ILE A 660 -2.08 -19.07 1.36
CA ILE A 660 -1.23 -19.34 2.52
C ILE A 660 -0.11 -18.29 2.50
N PRO A 661 0.01 -17.45 3.54
CA PRO A 661 1.10 -16.48 3.63
C PRO A 661 2.47 -17.18 3.72
N ASP A 662 3.52 -16.51 3.24
CA ASP A 662 4.88 -17.04 3.29
C ASP A 662 5.28 -17.39 4.73
N GLY A 663 5.75 -18.63 4.94
CA GLY A 663 6.17 -19.13 6.25
C GLY A 663 5.04 -19.56 7.19
N LYS A 664 3.80 -19.65 6.70
CA LYS A 664 2.65 -20.22 7.42
C LYS A 664 2.26 -21.57 6.81
N ASP A 665 1.57 -22.41 7.58
CA ASP A 665 1.10 -23.73 7.16
C ASP A 665 -0.36 -23.71 6.67
N ALA A 666 -1.08 -22.62 6.89
CA ALA A 666 -2.49 -22.45 6.54
C ALA A 666 -2.83 -20.96 6.28
N PRO A 667 -3.95 -20.68 5.58
CA PRO A 667 -4.52 -19.33 5.47
C PRO A 667 -4.86 -18.76 6.85
N ALA A 668 -4.99 -17.42 6.96
CA ALA A 668 -5.54 -16.82 8.18
C ALA A 668 -6.96 -17.34 8.44
N ALA A 669 -7.31 -17.56 9.70
CA ALA A 669 -8.60 -18.18 10.07
C ALA A 669 -9.81 -17.36 9.60
N VAL A 670 -9.70 -16.02 9.64
CA VAL A 670 -10.75 -15.08 9.20
C VAL A 670 -10.93 -15.12 7.68
N GLU A 671 -9.83 -15.12 6.93
CA GLU A 671 -9.85 -15.19 5.45
C GLU A 671 -10.40 -16.54 4.97
N ASP A 672 -9.95 -17.65 5.59
CA ASP A 672 -10.44 -19.00 5.28
C ASP A 672 -11.95 -19.13 5.59
N ALA A 673 -12.43 -18.51 6.68
CA ALA A 673 -13.85 -18.42 7.01
C ALA A 673 -14.66 -17.67 5.96
N ALA A 674 -14.13 -16.56 5.43
CA ALA A 674 -14.78 -15.76 4.38
C ALA A 674 -14.94 -16.54 3.07
N ALA A 675 -14.07 -17.50 2.77
CA ALA A 675 -14.18 -18.33 1.59
C ALA A 675 -15.41 -19.24 1.58
N LEU A 676 -15.85 -19.71 2.76
CA LEU A 676 -16.96 -20.69 2.87
C LEU A 676 -18.31 -20.15 2.37
N PRO A 677 -18.80 -18.95 2.76
CA PRO A 677 -20.02 -18.38 2.17
C PRO A 677 -19.89 -18.10 0.67
N MET A 678 -18.71 -17.73 0.17
CA MET A 678 -18.45 -17.58 -1.26
C MET A 678 -18.63 -18.89 -2.03
N GLU A 679 -18.11 -19.98 -1.48
CA GLU A 679 -18.24 -21.32 -2.07
C GLU A 679 -19.69 -21.82 -2.04
N LEU A 680 -20.43 -21.55 -0.96
CA LEU A 680 -21.85 -21.90 -0.87
C LEU A 680 -22.65 -21.10 -1.91
N GLU A 681 -22.48 -19.80 -2.01
CA GLU A 681 -23.13 -18.97 -3.04
C GLU A 681 -22.77 -19.46 -4.45
N ARG A 682 -21.49 -19.76 -4.72
CA ARG A 682 -21.04 -20.30 -6.01
C ARG A 682 -21.77 -21.59 -6.36
N ALA A 683 -21.87 -22.54 -5.43
CA ALA A 683 -22.56 -23.81 -5.62
C ALA A 683 -24.06 -23.62 -5.89
N VAL A 684 -24.70 -22.65 -5.24
CA VAL A 684 -26.14 -22.37 -5.38
C VAL A 684 -26.47 -21.57 -6.64
N LEU A 685 -25.70 -20.50 -6.92
CA LEU A 685 -26.03 -19.53 -7.97
C LEU A 685 -25.52 -19.94 -9.37
N LEU A 686 -24.48 -20.78 -9.44
CA LEU A 686 -23.92 -21.21 -10.73
C LEU A 686 -24.32 -22.66 -11.05
N PRO A 687 -25.16 -22.88 -12.06
CA PRO A 687 -25.70 -24.22 -12.37
C PRO A 687 -24.64 -25.19 -12.95
N GLN A 688 -23.48 -24.69 -13.33
CA GLN A 688 -22.40 -25.50 -13.87
C GLN A 688 -21.56 -26.10 -12.74
N GLN A 689 -21.29 -27.42 -12.81
CA GLN A 689 -20.43 -28.12 -11.84
C GLN A 689 -20.92 -28.07 -10.37
N GLN A 690 -22.20 -27.94 -10.14
CA GLN A 690 -22.77 -27.79 -8.77
C GLN A 690 -22.37 -28.94 -7.83
N ASP A 691 -22.36 -30.19 -8.30
CA ASP A 691 -21.96 -31.34 -7.46
C ASP A 691 -20.48 -31.24 -7.06
N ALA A 692 -19.61 -30.83 -7.99
CA ALA A 692 -18.20 -30.63 -7.69
C ALA A 692 -17.96 -29.47 -6.70
N HIS A 693 -18.68 -28.36 -6.86
CA HIS A 693 -18.59 -27.20 -5.96
C HIS A 693 -19.13 -27.54 -4.56
N LEU A 694 -20.19 -28.32 -4.47
CA LEU A 694 -20.75 -28.73 -3.17
C LEU A 694 -19.79 -29.68 -2.45
N GLU A 695 -19.15 -30.60 -3.16
CA GLU A 695 -18.19 -31.54 -2.56
C GLU A 695 -16.92 -30.83 -2.14
N GLU A 696 -16.46 -29.86 -2.93
CA GLU A 696 -15.34 -28.97 -2.60
C GLU A 696 -15.65 -28.19 -1.31
N LEU A 697 -16.81 -27.55 -1.20
CA LEU A 697 -17.26 -26.85 0.01
C LEU A 697 -17.28 -27.77 1.23
N ARG A 698 -17.83 -29.00 1.13
CA ARG A 698 -17.86 -29.98 2.25
C ARG A 698 -16.47 -30.33 2.73
N SER A 699 -15.57 -30.62 1.79
CA SER A 699 -14.18 -30.95 2.09
C SER A 699 -13.48 -29.77 2.80
N HIS A 700 -13.68 -28.56 2.31
CA HIS A 700 -13.07 -27.36 2.89
C HIS A 700 -13.66 -27.02 4.27
N LEU A 701 -14.98 -27.12 4.44
CA LEU A 701 -15.64 -26.93 5.73
C LEU A 701 -15.13 -27.93 6.77
N ALA A 702 -14.97 -29.21 6.40
CA ALA A 702 -14.43 -30.21 7.29
C ALA A 702 -12.98 -29.90 7.70
N ALA A 703 -12.15 -29.51 6.74
CA ALA A 703 -10.77 -29.09 7.01
C ALA A 703 -10.71 -27.84 7.90
N PHE A 704 -11.54 -26.83 7.61
CA PHE A 704 -11.65 -25.61 8.42
C PHE A 704 -12.04 -25.93 9.87
N LEU A 705 -13.12 -26.70 10.10
CA LEU A 705 -13.58 -27.05 11.45
C LEU A 705 -12.60 -27.95 12.21
N ALA A 706 -11.71 -28.66 11.53
CA ALA A 706 -10.66 -29.47 12.16
C ALA A 706 -9.47 -28.63 12.66
N ARG A 707 -9.34 -27.36 12.28
CA ARG A 707 -8.27 -26.48 12.72
C ARG A 707 -8.31 -26.31 14.24
N THR A 708 -7.13 -26.25 14.85
CA THR A 708 -6.96 -26.03 16.30
C THR A 708 -6.87 -24.57 16.71
N ASP A 709 -6.58 -23.70 15.73
CA ASP A 709 -6.37 -22.25 15.92
C ASP A 709 -7.64 -21.41 15.75
N LEU A 710 -8.80 -22.03 15.52
CA LEU A 710 -10.06 -21.31 15.35
C LEU A 710 -10.57 -20.73 16.67
N PRO A 711 -10.89 -19.41 16.72
CA PRO A 711 -11.65 -18.82 17.80
C PRO A 711 -12.98 -19.56 18.04
N PRO A 712 -13.39 -19.74 19.30
CA PRO A 712 -14.66 -20.44 19.62
C PRO A 712 -15.89 -19.82 18.95
N ALA A 713 -15.98 -18.47 18.91
CA ALA A 713 -17.10 -17.78 18.27
C ALA A 713 -17.10 -17.98 16.75
N LEU A 714 -15.93 -17.87 16.10
CA LEU A 714 -15.80 -18.14 14.66
C LEU A 714 -16.18 -19.59 14.33
N ARG A 715 -15.76 -20.56 15.13
CA ARG A 715 -16.17 -21.97 14.98
C ARG A 715 -17.67 -22.13 15.10
N ALA A 716 -18.31 -21.41 16.05
CA ALA A 716 -19.76 -21.46 16.27
C ALA A 716 -20.57 -20.98 15.06
N CYS A 717 -20.09 -20.00 14.30
CA CYS A 717 -20.76 -19.53 13.08
C CYS A 717 -20.98 -20.64 12.03
N PHE A 718 -20.17 -21.69 12.05
CA PHE A 718 -20.23 -22.79 11.08
C PHE A 718 -20.64 -24.14 11.70
N ALA A 719 -21.04 -24.17 12.99
CA ALA A 719 -21.27 -25.41 13.70
C ALA A 719 -22.39 -26.27 13.07
N ASP A 720 -23.46 -25.65 12.58
CA ASP A 720 -24.61 -26.32 11.99
C ASP A 720 -24.45 -26.67 10.51
N TRP A 721 -23.46 -26.05 9.82
CA TRP A 721 -23.25 -26.24 8.39
C TRP A 721 -23.05 -27.69 7.96
N PRO A 722 -22.26 -28.54 8.68
CA PRO A 722 -22.10 -29.94 8.31
C PRO A 722 -23.42 -30.69 8.26
N ALA A 723 -24.31 -30.47 9.25
CA ALA A 723 -25.62 -31.14 9.30
C ALA A 723 -26.55 -30.67 8.17
N ILE A 724 -26.47 -29.42 7.77
CA ILE A 724 -27.26 -28.83 6.68
C ILE A 724 -26.75 -29.29 5.31
N LEU A 725 -25.43 -29.28 5.11
CA LEU A 725 -24.82 -29.56 3.80
C LEU A 725 -24.63 -31.02 3.48
N ALA A 726 -24.42 -31.91 4.49
CA ALA A 726 -24.16 -33.32 4.25
C ALA A 726 -25.27 -34.06 3.45
N PRO A 727 -26.57 -33.83 3.71
CA PRO A 727 -27.63 -34.54 3.00
C PRO A 727 -27.99 -33.96 1.63
N LEU A 728 -27.44 -32.79 1.23
CA LEU A 728 -27.84 -32.11 0.01
C LEU A 728 -27.30 -32.82 -1.24
N ALA A 729 -28.16 -32.99 -2.23
CA ALA A 729 -27.79 -33.34 -3.59
C ALA A 729 -28.00 -32.13 -4.53
N LYS A 730 -27.51 -32.19 -5.76
CA LYS A 730 -27.70 -31.12 -6.76
C LYS A 730 -29.17 -30.71 -6.94
N ALA A 731 -30.09 -31.70 -6.93
CA ALA A 731 -31.52 -31.45 -7.06
C ALA A 731 -32.08 -30.59 -5.90
N ASP A 732 -31.49 -30.68 -4.71
CA ASP A 732 -31.93 -29.97 -3.53
C ASP A 732 -31.48 -28.49 -3.55
N LEU A 733 -30.38 -28.17 -4.26
CA LEU A 733 -29.84 -26.80 -4.33
C LEU A 733 -30.84 -25.80 -4.91
N ALA A 734 -31.61 -26.23 -5.92
CA ALA A 734 -32.64 -25.39 -6.50
C ALA A 734 -33.86 -25.25 -5.57
N ALA A 735 -34.25 -26.36 -4.91
CA ALA A 735 -35.41 -26.38 -3.97
C ALA A 735 -35.14 -25.61 -2.69
N LYS A 736 -33.90 -25.61 -2.19
CA LYS A 736 -33.46 -24.94 -0.94
C LYS A 736 -32.64 -23.69 -1.19
N ARG A 737 -32.74 -23.11 -2.39
CA ARG A 737 -31.91 -21.98 -2.83
C ARG A 737 -31.90 -20.83 -1.84
N ASP A 738 -33.07 -20.37 -1.45
CA ASP A 738 -33.21 -19.19 -0.62
C ASP A 738 -32.74 -19.45 0.83
N ASP A 739 -32.99 -20.64 1.37
CA ASP A 739 -32.47 -21.05 2.70
C ASP A 739 -30.95 -21.11 2.71
N LEU A 740 -30.33 -21.65 1.66
CA LEU A 740 -28.86 -21.74 1.54
C LEU A 740 -28.19 -20.38 1.33
N LEU A 741 -28.83 -19.51 0.56
CA LEU A 741 -28.33 -18.13 0.40
C LEU A 741 -28.50 -17.33 1.69
N ALA A 742 -29.60 -17.54 2.44
CA ALA A 742 -29.78 -16.96 3.76
C ALA A 742 -28.72 -17.47 4.75
N LEU A 743 -28.36 -18.77 4.69
CA LEU A 743 -27.28 -19.33 5.49
C LEU A 743 -25.94 -18.67 5.19
N ALA A 744 -25.58 -18.49 3.92
CA ALA A 744 -24.36 -17.79 3.52
C ALA A 744 -24.36 -16.32 3.97
N ALA A 745 -25.52 -15.65 3.89
CA ALA A 745 -25.66 -14.23 4.23
C ALA A 745 -25.56 -13.95 5.75
N ARG A 746 -25.72 -14.96 6.60
CA ARG A 746 -25.61 -14.85 8.08
C ARG A 746 -24.15 -14.88 8.59
N VAL A 747 -23.18 -15.18 7.74
CA VAL A 747 -21.79 -15.15 8.13
C VAL A 747 -21.28 -13.72 8.02
N PRO A 748 -20.91 -13.06 9.13
CA PRO A 748 -20.24 -11.77 9.08
C PRO A 748 -18.90 -11.91 8.37
N VAL A 749 -18.62 -11.03 7.42
CA VAL A 749 -17.34 -10.99 6.70
C VAL A 749 -16.69 -9.65 6.99
N LEU A 750 -15.47 -9.73 7.53
CA LEU A 750 -14.66 -8.59 7.99
C LEU A 750 -13.87 -7.97 6.86
#